data_3f1981a988106b180f9b638d443347e7
#
_entry.id   3f1981a988106b180f9b638d443347e7
#
_cell.length_a   1.000
_cell.length_b   1.000
_cell.length_c   1.000
_cell.angle_alpha   90.00
_cell.angle_beta   90.00
_cell.angle_gamma   90.00
#
_symmetry.space_group_name_H-M   'P 1'
#
loop_
_entity.id
_entity.type
_entity.pdbx_description
1 polymer ?
#
loop_
_entity_poly.entity_id
_entity_poly.type
_entity_poly.pdbx_seq_one_letter_code
_entity_poly.pdbx_strand_id
1 'polypeptide(L)'
;MVAVRSAHLNTAGEFVPDAWIASLGITSQQSCERLAETWRYCERQTQDHPDAMLLLWRGIEMVEILSTLSMDNDSMRAALLFPLANADVVDETTLAETFGKSIAELVHGVRDMDAIRQLKATQNDSVASEQVDNIRRMLLAMVEDFRCVVIKLAERIAHLREVKDAPEEERVLAAKECTNIYAPLANRLGIGQLKWELEDFCFRYLHPEEYKRIATLLHERRIDREQYIDDFVKTLRVAMKEEGVQAEIYGRPKHIYSIWRKMQKKSLSFDELFDVRAVRIVVERLQDCYGALGIVHTHYRHLPDEFDDYVANPKPNGYQSIHTVVLGPRGKTLEIQIRTRQMHEDAELGVAAHWKYKEGTVAGGRTGYEGRIAWLRKLIAWQEEMADSDDVLDEVRSQVFDDRVYVFTPKGDVIDLPAGSTPLDFAYHIHSDIGHRCIGAKIGGRIVPFTYQLQMGDQIEVITQKQPNPSRDWLNPNLGYITTSRGRSKIHNWFRKQDRDKNILAGRQILDDELEHLGIGLKAAEKLLLPRYNVNSLDELLAAIGGGDIRLNQMVNFLQSQLKQPSAEEQDREALRQLTQKSQPPATRSKDNGRVVVEGVGNLMHHIARCCQPIPGDEITGFITRGRGISIHRADCEQLDDLRSNAPERIVEAVWGESYSSGYSLVVRVIANDRSGLLRDITTILANEKVNVLGVSSRSDTKQQLATIDMEMEIYNLQVLGRVLAKLNQLPDVIDARRQQGG
;
A
#
# COMPACT_ATOMS: atom_id res chain seq x y z
N MET A 1 12.65 -30.34 -11.79
CA MET A 1 13.91 -29.89 -11.16
C MET A 1 14.94 -29.69 -12.25
N VAL A 2 15.24 -28.47 -12.58
CA VAL A 2 16.24 -28.16 -13.61
C VAL A 2 17.62 -28.28 -12.95
N ALA A 3 18.25 -29.43 -13.08
CA ALA A 3 19.63 -29.64 -12.65
C ALA A 3 20.56 -29.29 -13.81
N VAL A 4 20.77 -28.01 -14.08
CA VAL A 4 21.34 -27.59 -15.37
C VAL A 4 22.79 -27.17 -15.29
N ARG A 5 23.30 -26.84 -14.08
CA ARG A 5 24.67 -26.33 -13.93
C ARG A 5 25.78 -27.26 -14.46
N SER A 6 25.62 -28.58 -14.40
CA SER A 6 26.64 -29.52 -14.87
C SER A 6 26.56 -29.83 -16.38
N ALA A 7 25.44 -29.58 -17.03
CA ALA A 7 25.24 -29.95 -18.43
C ALA A 7 25.90 -28.97 -19.43
N HIS A 8 26.24 -27.76 -18.99
CA HIS A 8 26.82 -26.71 -19.85
C HIS A 8 28.27 -26.37 -19.50
N LEU A 9 28.91 -27.21 -18.70
CA LEU A 9 30.35 -27.12 -18.44
C LEU A 9 31.11 -27.98 -19.45
N ASN A 10 32.22 -27.46 -19.94
CA ASN A 10 33.13 -28.26 -20.76
C ASN A 10 33.92 -29.26 -19.87
N THR A 11 34.77 -30.08 -20.51
CA THR A 11 35.62 -31.05 -19.80
C THR A 11 36.61 -30.39 -18.83
N ALA A 12 36.89 -29.11 -18.97
CA ALA A 12 37.71 -28.29 -18.08
C ALA A 12 36.93 -27.64 -16.92
N GLY A 13 35.61 -27.80 -16.90
CA GLY A 13 34.72 -27.17 -15.90
C GLY A 13 34.36 -25.72 -16.20
N GLU A 14 34.61 -25.25 -17.43
CA GLU A 14 34.25 -23.89 -17.86
C GLU A 14 32.86 -23.88 -18.49
N PHE A 15 32.09 -22.80 -18.24
CA PHE A 15 30.77 -22.62 -18.82
C PHE A 15 30.82 -22.33 -20.32
N VAL A 16 29.97 -23.00 -21.11
CA VAL A 16 29.89 -22.86 -22.56
C VAL A 16 28.60 -22.14 -22.96
N PRO A 17 28.65 -20.81 -23.19
CA PRO A 17 27.45 -20.00 -23.44
C PRO A 17 26.64 -20.45 -24.65
N ASP A 18 27.30 -20.81 -25.76
CA ASP A 18 26.59 -21.20 -26.98
C ASP A 18 25.83 -22.53 -26.82
N ALA A 19 26.40 -23.49 -26.09
CA ALA A 19 25.74 -24.76 -25.78
C ALA A 19 24.55 -24.54 -24.84
N TRP A 20 24.70 -23.63 -23.87
CA TRP A 20 23.63 -23.25 -22.96
C TRP A 20 22.48 -22.59 -23.70
N ILE A 21 22.74 -21.57 -24.55
CA ILE A 21 21.71 -20.88 -25.34
C ILE A 21 20.98 -21.86 -26.27
N ALA A 22 21.69 -22.79 -26.90
CA ALA A 22 21.07 -23.82 -27.74
C ALA A 22 20.11 -24.73 -26.97
N SER A 23 20.35 -24.94 -25.66
CA SER A 23 19.48 -25.78 -24.79
C SER A 23 18.20 -25.08 -24.39
N LEU A 24 18.12 -23.74 -24.47
CA LEU A 24 16.94 -22.96 -24.02
C LEU A 24 15.71 -23.12 -24.94
N GLY A 25 15.85 -23.82 -26.07
CA GLY A 25 14.73 -24.05 -27.01
C GLY A 25 14.27 -22.80 -27.77
N ILE A 26 15.09 -21.75 -27.83
CA ILE A 26 14.80 -20.52 -28.57
C ILE A 26 14.85 -20.80 -30.06
N THR A 27 13.75 -20.60 -30.78
CA THR A 27 13.64 -20.93 -32.21
C THR A 27 14.22 -19.84 -33.14
N SER A 28 14.29 -18.59 -32.66
CA SER A 28 14.79 -17.46 -33.45
C SER A 28 16.31 -17.33 -33.30
N GLN A 29 17.05 -17.44 -34.41
CA GLN A 29 18.51 -17.23 -34.44
C GLN A 29 18.88 -15.81 -33.95
N GLN A 30 18.13 -14.79 -34.36
CA GLN A 30 18.35 -13.41 -33.92
C GLN A 30 18.21 -13.26 -32.41
N SER A 31 17.23 -13.96 -31.77
CA SER A 31 17.04 -13.95 -30.34
C SER A 31 18.21 -14.63 -29.62
N CYS A 32 18.75 -15.71 -30.15
CA CYS A 32 19.94 -16.38 -29.61
C CYS A 32 21.17 -15.45 -29.68
N GLU A 33 21.39 -14.78 -30.80
CA GLU A 33 22.49 -13.85 -30.98
C GLU A 33 22.42 -12.67 -29.97
N ARG A 34 21.23 -12.05 -29.80
CA ARG A 34 21.01 -10.97 -28.83
C ARG A 34 21.25 -11.43 -27.40
N LEU A 35 20.83 -12.64 -27.03
CA LEU A 35 21.07 -13.19 -25.69
C LEU A 35 22.57 -13.46 -25.47
N ALA A 36 23.28 -13.97 -26.49
CA ALA A 36 24.73 -14.17 -26.45
C ALA A 36 25.51 -12.84 -26.32
N GLU A 37 25.05 -11.78 -26.99
CA GLU A 37 25.61 -10.43 -26.83
C GLU A 37 25.43 -9.91 -25.40
N THR A 38 24.23 -10.12 -24.83
CA THR A 38 23.94 -9.72 -23.45
C THR A 38 24.80 -10.50 -22.45
N TRP A 39 25.00 -11.81 -22.66
CA TRP A 39 25.92 -12.61 -21.86
C TRP A 39 27.36 -12.06 -21.89
N ARG A 40 27.91 -11.81 -23.08
CA ARG A 40 29.27 -11.26 -23.22
C ARG A 40 29.42 -9.88 -22.58
N TYR A 41 28.35 -9.11 -22.56
CA TYR A 41 28.31 -7.84 -21.83
C TYR A 41 28.39 -8.06 -20.33
N CYS A 42 27.55 -8.95 -19.77
CA CYS A 42 27.57 -9.28 -18.35
C CYS A 42 28.93 -9.82 -17.89
N GLU A 43 29.52 -10.73 -18.65
CA GLU A 43 30.83 -11.29 -18.38
C GLU A 43 31.93 -10.21 -18.33
N ARG A 44 31.92 -9.26 -19.25
CA ARG A 44 32.87 -8.13 -19.24
C ARG A 44 32.68 -7.20 -18.07
N GLN A 45 31.42 -6.87 -17.71
CA GLN A 45 31.14 -5.95 -16.62
C GLN A 45 31.46 -6.54 -15.24
N THR A 46 31.43 -7.84 -15.11
CA THR A 46 31.72 -8.55 -13.84
C THR A 46 33.16 -8.99 -13.69
N GLN A 47 34.03 -8.78 -14.68
CA GLN A 47 35.38 -9.33 -14.75
C GLN A 47 36.24 -9.04 -13.51
N ASP A 48 36.09 -7.85 -12.91
CA ASP A 48 36.83 -7.40 -11.73
C ASP A 48 35.98 -7.44 -10.44
N HIS A 49 34.74 -7.94 -10.49
CA HIS A 49 33.83 -7.94 -9.34
C HIS A 49 34.07 -9.16 -8.46
N PRO A 50 34.15 -9.01 -7.09
CA PRO A 50 34.43 -10.12 -6.19
C PRO A 50 33.39 -11.25 -6.29
N ASP A 51 32.13 -10.92 -6.55
CA ASP A 51 31.02 -11.87 -6.64
C ASP A 51 30.61 -12.18 -8.10
N ALA A 52 31.53 -11.98 -9.06
CA ALA A 52 31.24 -12.15 -10.50
C ALA A 52 30.53 -13.46 -10.83
N MET A 53 31.04 -14.57 -10.33
CA MET A 53 30.47 -15.90 -10.59
C MET A 53 29.06 -16.05 -10.02
N LEU A 54 28.80 -15.49 -8.83
CA LEU A 54 27.48 -15.55 -8.19
C LEU A 54 26.44 -14.79 -8.99
N LEU A 55 26.77 -13.57 -9.43
CA LEU A 55 25.89 -12.72 -10.22
C LEU A 55 25.55 -13.35 -11.57
N LEU A 56 26.55 -13.88 -12.25
CA LEU A 56 26.38 -14.55 -13.55
C LEU A 56 25.53 -15.83 -13.41
N TRP A 57 25.80 -16.68 -12.41
CA TRP A 57 25.01 -17.89 -12.19
C TRP A 57 23.56 -17.61 -11.83
N ARG A 58 23.30 -16.57 -11.03
CA ARG A 58 21.95 -16.14 -10.73
C ARG A 58 21.20 -15.72 -11.99
N GLY A 59 21.84 -14.95 -12.89
CA GLY A 59 21.29 -14.56 -14.19
C GLY A 59 20.97 -15.78 -15.06
N ILE A 60 21.89 -16.74 -15.16
CA ILE A 60 21.67 -17.99 -15.91
C ILE A 60 20.46 -18.75 -15.37
N GLU A 61 20.37 -18.96 -14.06
CA GLU A 61 19.23 -19.67 -13.45
C GLU A 61 17.89 -18.98 -13.73
N MET A 62 17.87 -17.66 -13.63
CA MET A 62 16.67 -16.88 -13.96
C MET A 62 16.25 -17.08 -15.42
N VAL A 63 17.18 -17.01 -16.35
CA VAL A 63 16.91 -17.23 -17.78
C VAL A 63 16.39 -18.65 -18.05
N GLU A 64 16.98 -19.66 -17.42
CA GLU A 64 16.53 -21.05 -17.54
C GLU A 64 15.08 -21.24 -17.03
N ILE A 65 14.75 -20.63 -15.89
CA ILE A 65 13.37 -20.64 -15.36
C ILE A 65 12.43 -19.97 -16.36
N LEU A 66 12.79 -18.79 -16.87
CA LEU A 66 11.96 -18.05 -17.82
C LEU A 66 11.78 -18.78 -19.17
N SER A 67 12.81 -19.50 -19.61
CA SER A 67 12.74 -20.31 -20.85
C SER A 67 11.70 -21.43 -20.72
N THR A 68 11.55 -22.06 -19.55
CA THR A 68 10.50 -23.07 -19.29
C THR A 68 9.09 -22.49 -19.39
N LEU A 69 8.94 -21.20 -19.12
CA LEU A 69 7.68 -20.46 -19.24
C LEU A 69 7.48 -19.88 -20.65
N SER A 70 8.42 -20.12 -21.57
CA SER A 70 8.41 -19.58 -22.94
C SER A 70 8.28 -18.04 -22.96
N MET A 71 8.97 -17.35 -22.05
CA MET A 71 9.01 -15.88 -22.00
C MET A 71 9.78 -15.30 -23.17
N ASP A 72 9.50 -14.04 -23.49
CA ASP A 72 10.11 -13.31 -24.60
C ASP A 72 11.62 -13.04 -24.39
N ASN A 73 12.30 -12.67 -25.48
CA ASN A 73 13.73 -12.44 -25.44
C ASN A 73 14.13 -11.26 -24.53
N ASP A 74 13.31 -10.20 -24.50
CA ASP A 74 13.58 -9.03 -23.65
C ASP A 74 13.50 -9.39 -22.16
N SER A 75 12.54 -10.23 -21.76
CA SER A 75 12.45 -10.77 -20.40
C SER A 75 13.66 -11.60 -20.00
N MET A 76 14.16 -12.47 -20.91
CA MET A 76 15.36 -13.27 -20.66
C MET A 76 16.61 -12.40 -20.56
N ARG A 77 16.74 -11.38 -21.40
CA ARG A 77 17.86 -10.43 -21.34
C ARG A 77 17.81 -9.57 -20.07
N ALA A 78 16.62 -9.09 -19.69
CA ALA A 78 16.42 -8.37 -18.44
C ALA A 78 16.77 -9.21 -17.23
N ALA A 79 16.40 -10.50 -17.21
CA ALA A 79 16.75 -11.43 -16.13
C ALA A 79 18.26 -11.66 -16.02
N LEU A 80 18.98 -11.68 -17.15
CA LEU A 80 20.43 -11.82 -17.16
C LEU A 80 21.15 -10.57 -16.63
N LEU A 81 20.59 -9.38 -16.92
CA LEU A 81 21.14 -8.08 -16.51
C LEU A 81 20.76 -7.69 -15.07
N PHE A 82 19.63 -8.19 -14.57
CA PHE A 82 19.10 -7.80 -13.27
C PHE A 82 20.08 -8.01 -12.10
N PRO A 83 20.80 -9.15 -11.96
CA PRO A 83 21.75 -9.34 -10.84
C PRO A 83 22.86 -8.27 -10.84
N LEU A 84 23.32 -7.83 -12.01
CA LEU A 84 24.35 -6.79 -12.14
C LEU A 84 23.80 -5.41 -11.75
N ALA A 85 22.60 -5.08 -12.20
CA ALA A 85 21.92 -3.83 -11.84
C ALA A 85 21.60 -3.79 -10.34
N ASN A 86 21.19 -4.91 -9.78
CA ASN A 86 20.87 -5.01 -8.34
C ASN A 86 22.10 -4.93 -7.42
N ALA A 87 23.27 -5.29 -7.95
CA ALA A 87 24.58 -5.14 -7.29
C ALA A 87 25.26 -3.78 -7.62
N ASP A 88 24.55 -2.85 -8.27
CA ASP A 88 25.03 -1.54 -8.72
C ASP A 88 26.30 -1.61 -9.60
N VAL A 89 26.52 -2.74 -10.30
CA VAL A 89 27.61 -2.93 -11.27
C VAL A 89 27.32 -2.18 -12.57
N VAL A 90 26.03 -2.08 -12.93
CA VAL A 90 25.56 -1.37 -14.13
C VAL A 90 24.40 -0.45 -13.74
N ASP A 91 24.47 0.82 -14.15
CA ASP A 91 23.42 1.80 -13.92
C ASP A 91 22.29 1.74 -14.96
N GLU A 92 21.13 2.32 -14.62
CA GLU A 92 19.94 2.33 -15.48
C GLU A 92 20.14 3.12 -16.78
N THR A 93 20.93 4.18 -16.75
CA THR A 93 21.20 5.02 -17.93
C THR A 93 22.00 4.23 -18.96
N THR A 94 23.03 3.54 -18.51
CA THR A 94 23.84 2.64 -19.35
C THR A 94 23.00 1.48 -19.91
N LEU A 95 22.08 0.91 -19.11
CA LEU A 95 21.17 -0.13 -19.60
C LEU A 95 20.24 0.38 -20.70
N ALA A 96 19.66 1.58 -20.52
CA ALA A 96 18.76 2.19 -21.51
C ALA A 96 19.48 2.52 -22.83
N GLU A 97 20.70 3.02 -22.76
CA GLU A 97 21.52 3.34 -23.93
C GLU A 97 22.00 2.10 -24.68
N THR A 98 22.38 1.02 -23.96
CA THR A 98 22.98 -0.17 -24.55
C THR A 98 21.93 -1.17 -25.05
N PHE A 99 20.87 -1.40 -24.28
CA PHE A 99 19.87 -2.46 -24.50
C PHE A 99 18.49 -1.93 -24.88
N GLY A 100 18.28 -0.62 -24.79
CA GLY A 100 17.01 0.02 -25.08
C GLY A 100 16.10 0.17 -23.88
N LYS A 101 15.12 1.06 -24.00
CA LYS A 101 14.21 1.48 -22.94
C LYS A 101 13.38 0.32 -22.35
N SER A 102 12.89 -0.59 -23.19
CA SER A 102 12.06 -1.73 -22.75
C SER A 102 12.78 -2.62 -21.73
N ILE A 103 14.05 -2.96 -21.98
CA ILE A 103 14.82 -3.81 -21.06
C ILE A 103 15.19 -3.06 -19.79
N ALA A 104 15.53 -1.77 -19.89
CA ALA A 104 15.83 -0.94 -18.73
C ALA A 104 14.60 -0.80 -17.82
N GLU A 105 13.40 -0.57 -18.37
CA GLU A 105 12.14 -0.50 -17.64
C GLU A 105 11.79 -1.83 -16.95
N LEU A 106 12.05 -2.98 -17.59
CA LEU A 106 11.88 -4.29 -16.98
C LEU A 106 12.82 -4.48 -15.78
N VAL A 107 14.10 -4.17 -15.93
CA VAL A 107 15.09 -4.29 -14.85
C VAL A 107 14.72 -3.38 -13.67
N HIS A 108 14.33 -2.13 -13.97
CA HIS A 108 13.86 -1.17 -12.96
C HIS A 108 12.61 -1.69 -12.22
N GLY A 109 11.58 -2.15 -12.95
CA GLY A 109 10.36 -2.70 -12.34
C GLY A 109 10.61 -3.92 -11.46
N VAL A 110 11.56 -4.78 -11.83
CA VAL A 110 11.97 -5.92 -10.97
C VAL A 110 12.68 -5.43 -9.70
N ARG A 111 13.50 -4.37 -9.79
CA ARG A 111 14.21 -3.75 -8.67
C ARG A 111 13.23 -3.09 -7.70
N ASP A 112 12.22 -2.40 -8.21
CA ASP A 112 11.17 -1.79 -7.38
C ASP A 112 10.42 -2.82 -6.52
N MET A 113 10.35 -4.07 -6.99
CA MET A 113 9.75 -5.16 -6.20
C MET A 113 10.65 -5.65 -5.05
N ASP A 114 11.94 -5.28 -4.99
CA ASP A 114 12.84 -5.61 -3.85
C ASP A 114 12.59 -4.75 -2.62
N ALA A 115 11.88 -3.65 -2.75
CA ALA A 115 11.56 -2.74 -1.64
C ALA A 115 10.82 -3.43 -0.46
N ILE A 116 10.22 -4.59 -0.69
CA ILE A 116 9.54 -5.40 0.36
C ILE A 116 10.54 -5.98 1.39
N ARG A 117 11.79 -6.21 1.02
CA ARG A 117 12.81 -6.76 1.95
C ARG A 117 13.05 -5.86 3.16
N GLN A 118 12.91 -4.55 3.01
CA GLN A 118 13.15 -3.58 4.08
C GLN A 118 12.00 -3.52 5.11
N LEU A 119 10.86 -4.17 4.83
CA LEU A 119 9.65 -4.14 5.66
C LEU A 119 9.78 -4.79 7.04
N LYS A 120 10.79 -5.61 7.29
CA LYS A 120 10.92 -6.40 8.54
C LYS A 120 11.93 -5.88 9.57
N ALA A 121 12.65 -4.80 9.30
CA ALA A 121 13.80 -4.41 10.14
C ALA A 121 13.52 -3.35 11.23
N THR A 122 12.40 -2.62 11.21
CA THR A 122 12.21 -1.48 12.13
C THR A 122 10.79 -1.35 12.67
N GLN A 123 10.65 -1.47 13.98
CA GLN A 123 9.41 -1.24 14.76
C GLN A 123 9.26 0.25 15.17
N ASN A 124 9.19 1.20 14.24
CA ASN A 124 8.92 2.61 14.58
C ASN A 124 7.86 3.22 13.65
N ASP A 125 6.92 3.98 14.20
CA ASP A 125 5.75 4.57 13.52
C ASP A 125 6.07 5.46 12.29
N SER A 126 7.26 6.04 12.19
CA SER A 126 7.69 6.82 11.00
C SER A 126 8.03 5.94 9.79
N VAL A 127 8.25 4.65 10.00
CA VAL A 127 8.62 3.66 8.99
C VAL A 127 7.40 3.10 8.27
N ALA A 128 6.22 3.15 8.88
CA ALA A 128 4.99 2.65 8.26
C ALA A 128 4.62 3.38 6.94
N SER A 129 4.81 4.68 6.87
CA SER A 129 4.53 5.49 5.65
C SER A 129 5.45 5.12 4.47
N GLU A 130 6.74 4.94 4.72
CA GLU A 130 7.72 4.56 3.68
C GLU A 130 7.50 3.13 3.18
N GLN A 131 7.08 2.25 4.07
CA GLN A 131 6.72 0.87 3.74
C GLN A 131 5.48 0.80 2.85
N VAL A 132 4.46 1.59 3.14
CA VAL A 132 3.24 1.70 2.33
C VAL A 132 3.57 2.21 0.92
N ASP A 133 4.44 3.20 0.78
CA ASP A 133 4.86 3.72 -0.53
C ASP A 133 5.69 2.72 -1.34
N ASN A 134 6.47 1.87 -0.66
CA ASN A 134 7.23 0.80 -1.32
C ASN A 134 6.30 -0.29 -1.87
N ILE A 135 5.28 -0.71 -1.11
CA ILE A 135 4.25 -1.66 -1.59
C ILE A 135 3.47 -1.06 -2.75
N ARG A 136 3.12 0.23 -2.69
CA ARG A 136 2.45 0.93 -3.79
C ARG A 136 3.27 0.93 -5.08
N ARG A 137 4.57 1.27 -4.99
CA ARG A 137 5.48 1.24 -6.14
C ARG A 137 5.56 -0.15 -6.75
N MET A 138 5.66 -1.18 -5.93
CA MET A 138 5.64 -2.57 -6.38
C MET A 138 4.34 -2.91 -7.15
N LEU A 139 3.17 -2.54 -6.60
CA LEU A 139 1.90 -2.80 -7.26
C LEU A 139 1.77 -2.05 -8.58
N LEU A 140 2.25 -0.81 -8.66
CA LEU A 140 2.27 -0.03 -9.89
C LEU A 140 3.18 -0.67 -10.95
N ALA A 141 4.40 -1.07 -10.57
CA ALA A 141 5.32 -1.77 -11.47
C ALA A 141 4.70 -3.08 -12.01
N MET A 142 3.99 -3.83 -11.14
CA MET A 142 3.26 -5.04 -11.55
C MET A 142 2.15 -4.77 -12.57
N VAL A 143 1.51 -3.62 -12.50
CA VAL A 143 0.40 -3.26 -13.39
C VAL A 143 0.92 -2.68 -14.72
N GLU A 144 2.04 -1.99 -14.69
CA GLU A 144 2.68 -1.46 -15.90
C GLU A 144 3.19 -2.58 -16.83
N ASP A 145 3.94 -3.53 -16.28
CA ASP A 145 4.40 -4.70 -17.03
C ASP A 145 4.48 -5.95 -16.14
N PHE A 146 3.56 -6.90 -16.36
CA PHE A 146 3.50 -8.15 -15.60
C PHE A 146 4.77 -9.01 -15.74
N ARG A 147 5.59 -8.81 -16.81
CA ARG A 147 6.86 -9.54 -17.00
C ARG A 147 7.82 -9.30 -15.84
N CYS A 148 7.77 -8.12 -15.21
CA CYS A 148 8.53 -7.81 -14.00
C CYS A 148 8.23 -8.81 -12.88
N VAL A 149 6.94 -9.18 -12.72
CA VAL A 149 6.52 -10.16 -11.71
C VAL A 149 7.08 -11.53 -11.99
N VAL A 150 7.00 -11.99 -13.25
CA VAL A 150 7.50 -13.32 -13.65
C VAL A 150 9.02 -13.40 -13.46
N ILE A 151 9.74 -12.34 -13.85
CA ILE A 151 11.20 -12.24 -13.65
C ILE A 151 11.52 -12.26 -12.15
N LYS A 152 10.73 -11.54 -11.33
CA LYS A 152 10.92 -11.54 -9.87
C LYS A 152 10.66 -12.89 -9.23
N LEU A 153 9.62 -13.61 -9.66
CA LEU A 153 9.38 -14.98 -9.20
C LEU A 153 10.53 -15.93 -9.56
N ALA A 154 11.08 -15.79 -10.78
CA ALA A 154 12.26 -16.55 -11.20
C ALA A 154 13.49 -16.22 -10.32
N GLU A 155 13.69 -14.94 -10.02
CA GLU A 155 14.75 -14.48 -9.11
C GLU A 155 14.59 -15.06 -7.71
N ARG A 156 13.36 -15.08 -7.15
CA ARG A 156 13.14 -15.68 -5.83
C ARG A 156 13.43 -17.18 -5.79
N ILE A 157 13.09 -17.91 -6.86
CA ILE A 157 13.46 -19.34 -6.96
C ILE A 157 14.98 -19.50 -7.05
N ALA A 158 15.67 -18.71 -7.86
CA ALA A 158 17.13 -18.74 -7.97
C ALA A 158 17.77 -18.44 -6.59
N HIS A 159 17.26 -17.46 -5.86
CA HIS A 159 17.72 -17.14 -4.51
C HIS A 159 17.46 -18.28 -3.51
N LEU A 160 16.28 -18.91 -3.52
CA LEU A 160 16.01 -20.08 -2.66
C LEU A 160 16.93 -21.27 -2.95
N ARG A 161 17.37 -21.43 -4.20
CA ARG A 161 18.36 -22.45 -4.57
C ARG A 161 19.76 -22.11 -4.08
N GLU A 162 20.12 -20.83 -4.15
CA GLU A 162 21.42 -20.31 -3.71
C GLU A 162 21.61 -20.44 -2.20
N VAL A 163 20.62 -20.08 -1.39
CA VAL A 163 20.68 -20.16 0.08
C VAL A 163 20.64 -21.58 0.63
N LYS A 164 20.64 -22.59 -0.22
CA LYS A 164 20.60 -24.01 0.21
C LYS A 164 21.67 -24.37 1.24
N ASP A 165 22.86 -23.84 1.07
CA ASP A 165 24.02 -24.10 1.90
C ASP A 165 24.33 -22.95 2.89
N ALA A 166 23.44 -21.93 2.94
CA ALA A 166 23.53 -20.82 3.87
C ALA A 166 23.09 -21.20 5.30
N PRO A 167 23.38 -20.36 6.33
CA PRO A 167 22.92 -20.57 7.70
C PRO A 167 21.39 -20.76 7.77
N GLU A 168 20.92 -21.47 8.79
CA GLU A 168 19.50 -21.79 8.96
C GLU A 168 18.62 -20.54 9.05
N GLU A 169 19.08 -19.50 9.74
CA GLU A 169 18.36 -18.24 9.89
C GLU A 169 18.08 -17.58 8.54
N GLU A 170 19.05 -17.55 7.65
CA GLU A 170 18.92 -16.96 6.31
C GLU A 170 17.98 -17.77 5.43
N ARG A 171 18.09 -19.12 5.47
CA ARG A 171 17.16 -20.02 4.75
C ARG A 171 15.73 -19.86 5.21
N VAL A 172 15.51 -19.79 6.53
CA VAL A 172 14.17 -19.61 7.11
C VAL A 172 13.59 -18.24 6.76
N LEU A 173 14.42 -17.18 6.77
CA LEU A 173 13.98 -15.84 6.40
C LEU A 173 13.53 -15.78 4.93
N ALA A 174 14.35 -16.29 4.01
CA ALA A 174 14.04 -16.36 2.60
C ALA A 174 12.76 -17.18 2.33
N ALA A 175 12.59 -18.31 3.04
CA ALA A 175 11.41 -19.16 2.91
C ALA A 175 10.15 -18.50 3.45
N LYS A 176 10.20 -17.79 4.58
CA LYS A 176 9.05 -17.02 5.12
C LYS A 176 8.62 -15.92 4.18
N GLU A 177 9.56 -15.17 3.62
CA GLU A 177 9.28 -14.15 2.61
C GLU A 177 8.56 -14.76 1.41
N CYS A 178 9.09 -15.85 0.87
CA CYS A 178 8.48 -16.50 -0.30
C CYS A 178 7.11 -17.12 -0.01
N THR A 179 6.91 -17.72 1.17
CA THR A 179 5.62 -18.32 1.56
C THR A 179 4.53 -17.26 1.71
N ASN A 180 4.87 -16.12 2.29
CA ASN A 180 3.90 -15.08 2.62
C ASN A 180 3.55 -14.18 1.44
N ILE A 181 4.47 -13.99 0.48
CA ILE A 181 4.31 -13.01 -0.60
C ILE A 181 4.32 -13.68 -1.97
N TYR A 182 5.40 -14.38 -2.33
CA TYR A 182 5.64 -14.78 -3.72
C TYR A 182 4.90 -16.07 -4.13
N ALA A 183 4.72 -17.03 -3.24
CA ALA A 183 3.95 -18.25 -3.56
C ALA A 183 2.44 -17.96 -3.71
N PRO A 184 1.79 -17.17 -2.85
CA PRO A 184 0.43 -16.68 -3.09
C PRO A 184 0.30 -15.88 -4.40
N LEU A 185 1.26 -15.02 -4.70
CA LEU A 185 1.29 -14.24 -5.93
C LEU A 185 1.35 -15.15 -7.18
N ALA A 186 2.26 -16.13 -7.20
CA ALA A 186 2.36 -17.12 -8.27
C ALA A 186 1.06 -17.94 -8.44
N ASN A 187 0.39 -18.27 -7.32
CA ASN A 187 -0.90 -18.98 -7.35
C ASN A 187 -2.00 -18.14 -8.01
N ARG A 188 -2.05 -16.83 -7.71
CA ARG A 188 -3.04 -15.92 -8.30
C ARG A 188 -2.82 -15.67 -9.79
N LEU A 189 -1.56 -15.59 -10.17
CA LEU A 189 -1.18 -15.48 -11.57
C LEU A 189 -1.46 -16.75 -12.38
N GLY A 190 -1.84 -17.84 -11.69
CA GLY A 190 -2.04 -19.13 -12.30
C GLY A 190 -0.75 -19.79 -12.78
N ILE A 191 0.43 -19.26 -12.42
CA ILE A 191 1.73 -19.83 -12.81
C ILE A 191 2.03 -21.03 -11.90
N GLY A 192 1.36 -22.15 -12.21
CA GLY A 192 1.41 -23.36 -11.41
C GLY A 192 2.82 -23.90 -11.21
N GLN A 193 3.66 -23.84 -12.24
CA GLN A 193 5.03 -24.33 -12.22
C GLN A 193 5.88 -23.59 -11.19
N LEU A 194 5.90 -22.27 -11.19
CA LEU A 194 6.69 -21.47 -10.23
C LEU A 194 6.11 -21.59 -8.82
N LYS A 195 4.78 -21.58 -8.69
CA LYS A 195 4.12 -21.76 -7.40
C LYS A 195 4.59 -23.02 -6.69
N TRP A 196 4.51 -24.17 -7.37
CA TRP A 196 4.86 -25.44 -6.75
C TRP A 196 6.33 -25.50 -6.37
N GLU A 197 7.19 -24.93 -7.16
CA GLU A 197 8.62 -24.90 -6.87
C GLU A 197 8.93 -24.01 -5.66
N LEU A 198 8.31 -22.82 -5.57
CA LEU A 198 8.41 -21.96 -4.41
C LEU A 198 7.91 -22.66 -3.14
N GLU A 199 6.71 -23.28 -3.19
CA GLU A 199 6.11 -23.98 -2.06
C GLU A 199 6.99 -25.15 -1.57
N ASP A 200 7.58 -25.93 -2.48
CA ASP A 200 8.45 -27.07 -2.12
C ASP A 200 9.78 -26.61 -1.47
N PHE A 201 10.43 -25.55 -2.00
CA PHE A 201 11.61 -24.98 -1.35
C PHE A 201 11.31 -24.38 0.01
N CYS A 202 10.23 -23.62 0.13
CA CYS A 202 9.80 -23.04 1.40
C CYS A 202 9.52 -24.14 2.43
N PHE A 203 8.79 -25.19 2.05
CA PHE A 203 8.50 -26.32 2.94
C PHE A 203 9.76 -27.04 3.39
N ARG A 204 10.72 -27.25 2.49
CA ARG A 204 12.01 -27.86 2.81
C ARG A 204 12.79 -27.09 3.87
N TYR A 205 12.72 -25.75 3.87
CA TYR A 205 13.47 -24.91 4.81
C TYR A 205 12.71 -24.64 6.11
N LEU A 206 11.37 -24.52 6.06
CA LEU A 206 10.54 -24.27 7.23
C LEU A 206 10.23 -25.53 8.04
N HIS A 207 10.11 -26.69 7.38
CA HIS A 207 9.77 -27.98 7.99
C HIS A 207 10.69 -29.10 7.50
N PRO A 208 12.01 -29.05 7.77
CA PRO A 208 13.00 -29.95 7.18
C PRO A 208 12.80 -31.43 7.55
N GLU A 209 12.35 -31.70 8.77
CA GLU A 209 12.11 -33.07 9.22
C GLU A 209 10.90 -33.71 8.53
N GLU A 210 9.79 -32.95 8.41
CA GLU A 210 8.59 -33.43 7.71
C GLU A 210 8.87 -33.60 6.21
N TYR A 211 9.62 -32.67 5.61
CA TYR A 211 10.05 -32.78 4.21
C TYR A 211 10.85 -34.07 3.97
N LYS A 212 11.88 -34.35 4.81
CA LYS A 212 12.70 -35.54 4.70
C LYS A 212 11.88 -36.83 4.90
N ARG A 213 10.94 -36.83 5.86
CA ARG A 213 10.07 -37.97 6.14
C ARG A 213 9.22 -38.32 4.89
N ILE A 214 8.55 -37.34 4.30
CA ILE A 214 7.71 -37.57 3.12
C ILE A 214 8.59 -37.92 1.91
N ALA A 215 9.71 -37.24 1.71
CA ALA A 215 10.65 -37.55 0.62
C ALA A 215 11.17 -39.02 0.68
N THR A 216 11.49 -39.53 1.87
CA THR A 216 11.93 -40.92 2.08
C THR A 216 10.77 -41.89 1.71
N LEU A 217 9.58 -41.67 2.21
CA LEU A 217 8.39 -42.49 1.88
C LEU A 217 8.06 -42.52 0.38
N LEU A 218 8.25 -41.38 -0.30
CA LEU A 218 8.11 -41.28 -1.74
C LEU A 218 9.21 -42.04 -2.50
N HIS A 219 10.46 -42.00 -1.98
CA HIS A 219 11.61 -42.62 -2.63
C HIS A 219 11.55 -44.13 -2.52
N GLU A 220 11.26 -44.71 -1.33
CA GLU A 220 11.15 -46.14 -1.09
C GLU A 220 10.11 -46.81 -2.03
N ARG A 221 9.05 -46.08 -2.41
CA ARG A 221 7.98 -46.60 -3.27
C ARG A 221 8.08 -46.13 -4.71
N ARG A 222 9.17 -45.51 -5.10
CA ARG A 222 9.30 -44.83 -6.40
C ARG A 222 9.19 -45.81 -7.56
N ILE A 223 9.97 -46.88 -7.57
CA ILE A 223 10.03 -47.85 -8.68
C ILE A 223 8.68 -48.51 -8.89
N ASP A 224 8.07 -49.04 -7.82
CA ASP A 224 6.75 -49.70 -7.90
C ASP A 224 5.65 -48.73 -8.38
N ARG A 225 5.76 -47.46 -7.98
CA ARG A 225 4.81 -46.43 -8.37
C ARG A 225 4.95 -46.02 -9.83
N GLU A 226 6.18 -45.79 -10.29
CA GLU A 226 6.47 -45.42 -11.68
C GLU A 226 6.01 -46.55 -12.63
N GLN A 227 6.38 -47.82 -12.34
CA GLN A 227 5.95 -48.95 -13.13
C GLN A 227 4.44 -49.14 -13.15
N TYR A 228 3.78 -48.94 -12.01
CA TYR A 228 2.32 -49.05 -11.93
C TYR A 228 1.63 -47.94 -12.76
N ILE A 229 2.11 -46.72 -12.71
CA ILE A 229 1.59 -45.60 -13.51
C ILE A 229 1.83 -45.82 -14.99
N ASP A 230 2.99 -46.28 -15.38
CA ASP A 230 3.32 -46.58 -16.80
C ASP A 230 2.40 -47.67 -17.38
N ASP A 231 2.15 -48.74 -16.63
CA ASP A 231 1.26 -49.79 -17.06
C ASP A 231 -0.21 -49.32 -17.17
N PHE A 232 -0.63 -48.50 -16.21
CA PHE A 232 -1.94 -47.86 -16.23
C PHE A 232 -2.10 -46.91 -17.43
N VAL A 233 -1.11 -46.07 -17.68
CA VAL A 233 -1.09 -45.14 -18.83
C VAL A 233 -1.15 -45.89 -20.16
N LYS A 234 -0.40 -46.99 -20.29
CA LYS A 234 -0.45 -47.84 -21.50
C LYS A 234 -1.84 -48.41 -21.75
N THR A 235 -2.46 -48.97 -20.70
CA THR A 235 -3.82 -49.51 -20.79
C THR A 235 -4.86 -48.45 -21.18
N LEU A 236 -4.78 -47.27 -20.50
CA LEU A 236 -5.70 -46.19 -20.76
C LEU A 236 -5.53 -45.60 -22.16
N ARG A 237 -4.27 -45.51 -22.65
CA ARG A 237 -3.98 -45.04 -24.02
C ARG A 237 -4.57 -45.93 -25.09
N VAL A 238 -4.61 -47.27 -24.88
CA VAL A 238 -5.26 -48.21 -25.78
C VAL A 238 -6.76 -47.96 -25.77
N ALA A 239 -7.40 -47.92 -24.58
CA ALA A 239 -8.83 -47.66 -24.45
C ALA A 239 -9.28 -46.35 -25.10
N MET A 240 -8.54 -45.26 -24.91
CA MET A 240 -8.84 -43.99 -25.57
C MET A 240 -8.76 -44.05 -27.09
N LYS A 241 -7.76 -44.78 -27.62
CA LYS A 241 -7.57 -44.95 -29.06
C LYS A 241 -8.71 -45.81 -29.68
N GLU A 242 -9.18 -46.84 -29.00
CA GLU A 242 -10.27 -47.72 -29.46
C GLU A 242 -11.58 -46.92 -29.58
N GLU A 243 -11.84 -46.00 -28.65
CA GLU A 243 -13.03 -45.13 -28.64
C GLU A 243 -12.84 -43.85 -29.50
N GLY A 244 -11.70 -43.71 -30.22
CA GLY A 244 -11.45 -42.61 -31.15
C GLY A 244 -11.07 -41.29 -30.48
N VAL A 245 -10.76 -41.25 -29.19
CA VAL A 245 -10.33 -40.07 -28.48
C VAL A 245 -8.81 -39.92 -28.58
N GLN A 246 -8.36 -38.80 -29.21
CA GLN A 246 -6.95 -38.46 -29.26
C GLN A 246 -6.53 -37.76 -27.98
N ALA A 247 -5.72 -38.42 -27.18
CA ALA A 247 -5.28 -37.91 -25.89
C ALA A 247 -3.77 -38.15 -25.67
N GLU A 248 -3.09 -37.15 -25.12
CA GLU A 248 -1.76 -37.30 -24.54
C GLU A 248 -1.93 -37.71 -23.07
N ILE A 249 -1.39 -38.87 -22.69
CA ILE A 249 -1.56 -39.42 -21.34
C ILE A 249 -0.21 -39.69 -20.72
N TYR A 250 0.01 -39.14 -19.52
CA TYR A 250 1.26 -39.33 -18.76
C TYR A 250 1.06 -39.26 -17.25
N GLY A 251 2.00 -39.87 -16.53
CA GLY A 251 2.03 -39.80 -15.06
C GLY A 251 2.47 -38.41 -14.58
N ARG A 252 1.81 -37.91 -13.54
CA ARG A 252 2.15 -36.64 -12.90
C ARG A 252 2.81 -36.87 -11.53
N PRO A 253 4.06 -36.49 -11.34
CA PRO A 253 4.64 -36.47 -10.01
C PRO A 253 3.95 -35.39 -9.16
N LYS A 254 3.60 -35.73 -7.91
CA LYS A 254 3.00 -34.78 -6.97
C LYS A 254 4.09 -34.15 -6.12
N HIS A 255 4.00 -32.83 -5.92
CA HIS A 255 4.94 -32.07 -5.10
C HIS A 255 4.78 -32.42 -3.62
N ILE A 256 5.90 -32.46 -2.90
CA ILE A 256 5.97 -32.90 -1.49
C ILE A 256 5.11 -32.02 -0.59
N TYR A 257 5.17 -30.70 -0.80
CA TYR A 257 4.32 -29.75 -0.08
C TYR A 257 2.83 -30.02 -0.27
N SER A 258 2.39 -30.31 -1.51
CA SER A 258 0.99 -30.60 -1.80
C SER A 258 0.51 -31.89 -1.09
N ILE A 259 1.38 -32.87 -0.94
CA ILE A 259 1.11 -34.11 -0.18
C ILE A 259 0.95 -33.76 1.30
N TRP A 260 1.91 -33.06 1.89
CA TRP A 260 1.90 -32.64 3.30
C TRP A 260 0.65 -31.82 3.63
N ARG A 261 0.34 -30.80 2.83
CA ARG A 261 -0.85 -29.95 3.00
C ARG A 261 -2.16 -30.74 3.00
N LYS A 262 -2.25 -31.77 2.14
CA LYS A 262 -3.43 -32.65 2.10
C LYS A 262 -3.50 -33.54 3.33
N MET A 263 -2.36 -34.08 3.81
CA MET A 263 -2.27 -34.83 5.07
C MET A 263 -2.78 -33.98 6.25
N GLN A 264 -2.33 -32.76 6.35
CA GLN A 264 -2.75 -31.82 7.42
C GLN A 264 -4.24 -31.49 7.32
N LYS A 265 -4.72 -31.09 6.13
CA LYS A 265 -6.11 -30.65 5.93
C LYS A 265 -7.14 -31.75 6.18
N LYS A 266 -6.83 -32.98 5.80
CA LYS A 266 -7.75 -34.13 5.93
C LYS A 266 -7.40 -35.02 7.15
N SER A 267 -6.36 -34.65 7.94
CA SER A 267 -5.83 -35.43 9.07
C SER A 267 -5.55 -36.91 8.71
N LEU A 268 -5.00 -37.14 7.50
CA LEU A 268 -4.71 -38.46 6.95
C LEU A 268 -3.22 -38.79 7.07
N SER A 269 -2.89 -40.06 7.28
CA SER A 269 -1.55 -40.58 7.12
C SER A 269 -1.15 -40.66 5.64
N PHE A 270 0.16 -40.80 5.36
CA PHE A 270 0.66 -40.94 3.98
C PHE A 270 0.04 -42.13 3.24
N ASP A 271 -0.22 -43.25 3.95
CA ASP A 271 -0.77 -44.46 3.38
C ASP A 271 -2.26 -44.36 3.04
N GLU A 272 -2.98 -43.47 3.69
CA GLU A 272 -4.40 -43.20 3.46
C GLU A 272 -4.65 -42.18 2.35
N LEU A 273 -3.59 -41.57 1.79
CA LEU A 273 -3.74 -40.64 0.68
C LEU A 273 -4.04 -41.38 -0.64
N PHE A 274 -5.19 -41.09 -1.20
CA PHE A 274 -5.67 -41.69 -2.47
C PHE A 274 -4.92 -41.18 -3.70
N ASP A 275 -4.30 -39.98 -3.66
CA ASP A 275 -3.83 -39.24 -4.81
C ASP A 275 -2.29 -39.10 -4.93
N VAL A 276 -1.56 -39.97 -4.26
CA VAL A 276 -0.08 -40.05 -4.42
C VAL A 276 0.29 -40.54 -5.84
N ARG A 277 -0.62 -41.24 -6.50
CA ARG A 277 -0.56 -41.65 -7.92
C ARG A 277 -1.47 -40.76 -8.70
N ALA A 278 -0.95 -39.97 -9.63
CA ALA A 278 -1.74 -39.11 -10.48
C ALA A 278 -1.39 -39.30 -11.95
N VAL A 279 -2.42 -39.31 -12.79
CA VAL A 279 -2.33 -39.38 -14.25
C VAL A 279 -2.99 -38.14 -14.85
N ARG A 280 -2.38 -37.58 -15.88
CA ARG A 280 -2.93 -36.46 -16.62
C ARG A 280 -3.30 -36.90 -18.02
N ILE A 281 -4.50 -36.49 -18.44
CA ILE A 281 -5.04 -36.70 -19.79
C ILE A 281 -5.23 -35.32 -20.41
N VAL A 282 -4.50 -35.04 -21.50
CA VAL A 282 -4.61 -33.81 -22.26
C VAL A 282 -5.22 -34.12 -23.62
N VAL A 283 -6.32 -33.45 -23.94
CA VAL A 283 -7.10 -33.61 -25.19
C VAL A 283 -7.15 -32.28 -25.95
N GLU A 284 -7.58 -32.32 -27.22
CA GLU A 284 -7.61 -31.09 -28.03
C GLU A 284 -8.91 -30.29 -27.81
N ARG A 285 -10.05 -30.95 -27.69
CA ARG A 285 -11.39 -30.33 -27.63
C ARG A 285 -12.05 -30.52 -26.28
N LEU A 286 -12.90 -29.58 -25.88
CA LEU A 286 -13.67 -29.66 -24.64
C LEU A 286 -14.55 -30.91 -24.55
N GLN A 287 -15.17 -31.27 -25.69
CA GLN A 287 -16.03 -32.47 -25.78
C GLN A 287 -15.25 -33.76 -25.45
N ASP A 288 -13.98 -33.79 -25.87
CA ASP A 288 -13.11 -34.95 -25.64
C ASP A 288 -12.72 -35.09 -24.17
N CYS A 289 -12.80 -33.99 -23.35
CA CYS A 289 -12.61 -34.10 -21.90
C CYS A 289 -13.68 -34.97 -21.24
N TYR A 290 -14.95 -34.74 -21.61
CA TYR A 290 -16.06 -35.53 -21.08
C TYR A 290 -16.12 -36.92 -21.72
N GLY A 291 -15.71 -37.08 -22.98
CA GLY A 291 -15.51 -38.37 -23.63
C GLY A 291 -14.46 -39.20 -22.88
N ALA A 292 -13.30 -38.62 -22.58
CA ALA A 292 -12.26 -39.28 -21.81
C ALA A 292 -12.71 -39.65 -20.39
N LEU A 293 -13.49 -38.76 -19.73
CA LEU A 293 -14.10 -39.06 -18.43
C LEU A 293 -15.03 -40.29 -18.51
N GLY A 294 -15.88 -40.37 -19.53
CA GLY A 294 -16.79 -41.51 -19.77
C GLY A 294 -16.02 -42.82 -19.93
N ILE A 295 -14.93 -42.82 -20.72
CA ILE A 295 -14.07 -43.99 -20.92
C ILE A 295 -13.42 -44.41 -19.60
N VAL A 296 -12.87 -43.46 -18.83
CA VAL A 296 -12.27 -43.74 -17.54
C VAL A 296 -13.27 -44.37 -16.57
N HIS A 297 -14.46 -43.80 -16.43
CA HIS A 297 -15.49 -44.30 -15.52
C HIS A 297 -16.13 -45.62 -15.98
N THR A 298 -16.08 -45.94 -17.27
CA THR A 298 -16.51 -47.24 -17.80
C THR A 298 -15.53 -48.36 -17.46
N HIS A 299 -14.22 -48.06 -17.51
CA HIS A 299 -13.17 -49.05 -17.23
C HIS A 299 -12.81 -49.17 -15.74
N TYR A 300 -13.01 -48.12 -14.97
CA TYR A 300 -12.62 -48.07 -13.57
C TYR A 300 -13.71 -47.47 -12.69
N ARG A 301 -13.92 -48.06 -11.53
CA ARG A 301 -14.89 -47.56 -10.54
C ARG A 301 -14.35 -46.25 -9.95
N HIS A 302 -15.09 -45.15 -10.09
CA HIS A 302 -14.75 -43.85 -9.47
C HIS A 302 -15.27 -43.75 -8.04
N LEU A 303 -14.63 -42.84 -7.26
CA LEU A 303 -15.02 -42.43 -5.92
C LEU A 303 -15.84 -41.14 -6.05
N PRO A 304 -17.16 -41.13 -5.78
CA PRO A 304 -18.04 -39.97 -6.01
C PRO A 304 -17.62 -38.74 -5.17
N ASP A 305 -17.14 -38.94 -3.94
CA ASP A 305 -16.76 -37.88 -3.01
C ASP A 305 -15.42 -37.19 -3.38
N GLU A 306 -14.67 -37.74 -4.32
CA GLU A 306 -13.42 -37.23 -4.83
C GLU A 306 -13.52 -36.86 -6.33
N PHE A 307 -14.69 -36.35 -6.75
CA PHE A 307 -14.95 -35.85 -8.10
C PHE A 307 -15.17 -34.34 -8.09
N ASP A 308 -14.38 -33.62 -8.87
CA ASP A 308 -14.49 -32.17 -9.04
C ASP A 308 -14.49 -31.80 -10.53
N ASP A 309 -15.48 -31.04 -10.98
CA ASP A 309 -15.53 -30.47 -12.32
C ASP A 309 -15.21 -28.99 -12.31
N TYR A 310 -13.91 -28.67 -12.40
CA TYR A 310 -13.43 -27.30 -12.54
C TYR A 310 -13.46 -26.79 -13.99
N VAL A 311 -13.96 -27.58 -14.95
CA VAL A 311 -14.23 -27.11 -16.31
C VAL A 311 -15.56 -26.37 -16.32
N ALA A 312 -16.60 -26.97 -15.70
CA ALA A 312 -17.89 -26.33 -15.51
C ALA A 312 -17.85 -25.19 -14.49
N ASN A 313 -17.11 -25.36 -13.41
CA ASN A 313 -16.95 -24.38 -12.30
C ASN A 313 -15.49 -24.04 -12.07
N PRO A 314 -14.90 -23.12 -12.86
CA PRO A 314 -13.49 -22.73 -12.73
C PRO A 314 -13.16 -22.17 -11.35
N LYS A 315 -11.94 -22.45 -10.86
CA LYS A 315 -11.44 -21.84 -9.63
C LYS A 315 -11.27 -20.33 -9.78
N PRO A 316 -11.22 -19.55 -8.69
CA PRO A 316 -11.05 -18.08 -8.74
C PRO A 316 -9.82 -17.62 -9.54
N ASN A 317 -8.75 -18.41 -9.55
CA ASN A 317 -7.53 -18.15 -10.32
C ASN A 317 -7.64 -18.56 -11.81
N GLY A 318 -8.82 -18.99 -12.29
CA GLY A 318 -9.05 -19.42 -13.67
C GLY A 318 -8.62 -20.86 -13.96
N TYR A 319 -8.22 -21.66 -12.97
CA TYR A 319 -7.85 -23.06 -13.18
C TYR A 319 -9.04 -23.88 -13.61
N GLN A 320 -8.87 -24.66 -14.70
CA GLN A 320 -9.86 -25.57 -15.27
C GLN A 320 -9.27 -26.97 -15.46
N SER A 321 -9.95 -27.99 -14.98
CA SER A 321 -9.64 -29.42 -15.18
C SER A 321 -10.77 -30.23 -14.58
N ILE A 322 -11.06 -31.42 -15.13
CA ILE A 322 -11.88 -32.43 -14.46
C ILE A 322 -10.97 -33.27 -13.59
N HIS A 323 -11.29 -33.43 -12.32
CA HIS A 323 -10.59 -34.30 -11.37
C HIS A 323 -11.46 -35.45 -10.98
N THR A 324 -10.96 -36.65 -11.06
CA THR A 324 -11.63 -37.86 -10.60
C THR A 324 -10.63 -38.81 -9.97
N VAL A 325 -11.05 -39.49 -8.92
CA VAL A 325 -10.25 -40.56 -8.30
C VAL A 325 -10.92 -41.90 -8.63
N VAL A 326 -10.11 -42.82 -9.15
CA VAL A 326 -10.57 -44.14 -9.53
C VAL A 326 -9.85 -45.28 -8.81
N LEU A 327 -10.51 -46.42 -8.67
CA LEU A 327 -9.90 -47.67 -8.22
C LEU A 327 -9.30 -48.37 -9.45
N GLY A 328 -7.95 -48.28 -9.54
CA GLY A 328 -7.18 -48.95 -10.59
C GLY A 328 -6.89 -50.42 -10.27
N PRO A 329 -6.02 -51.07 -11.08
CA PRO A 329 -5.60 -52.44 -10.88
C PRO A 329 -5.10 -52.70 -9.45
N ARG A 330 -5.35 -53.87 -8.89
CA ARG A 330 -5.00 -54.27 -7.53
C ARG A 330 -5.62 -53.39 -6.43
N GLY A 331 -6.75 -52.70 -6.71
CA GLY A 331 -7.45 -51.87 -5.73
C GLY A 331 -6.70 -50.59 -5.30
N LYS A 332 -5.67 -50.19 -6.04
CA LYS A 332 -4.92 -48.94 -5.75
C LYS A 332 -5.66 -47.75 -6.35
N THR A 333 -5.74 -46.67 -5.60
CA THR A 333 -6.37 -45.42 -6.03
C THR A 333 -5.44 -44.59 -6.91
N LEU A 334 -6.04 -43.91 -7.94
CA LEU A 334 -5.37 -42.95 -8.82
C LEU A 334 -6.23 -41.71 -8.98
N GLU A 335 -5.61 -40.54 -8.87
CA GLU A 335 -6.18 -39.29 -9.32
C GLU A 335 -5.99 -39.15 -10.82
N ILE A 336 -7.04 -38.83 -11.55
CA ILE A 336 -7.00 -38.55 -12.99
C ILE A 336 -7.42 -37.08 -13.21
N GLN A 337 -6.58 -36.35 -13.88
CA GLN A 337 -6.82 -34.94 -14.25
C GLN A 337 -7.00 -34.88 -15.76
N ILE A 338 -8.19 -34.43 -16.21
CA ILE A 338 -8.54 -34.34 -17.62
C ILE A 338 -8.74 -32.87 -17.99
N ARG A 339 -8.07 -32.40 -19.03
CA ARG A 339 -8.16 -31.04 -19.50
C ARG A 339 -7.74 -30.88 -20.96
N THR A 340 -8.14 -29.79 -21.61
CA THR A 340 -7.67 -29.50 -22.97
C THR A 340 -6.21 -29.02 -22.93
N ARG A 341 -5.56 -29.01 -24.10
CA ARG A 341 -4.19 -28.46 -24.27
C ARG A 341 -4.15 -26.99 -23.83
N GLN A 342 -5.14 -26.19 -24.21
CA GLN A 342 -5.22 -24.80 -23.79
C GLN A 342 -5.34 -24.65 -22.27
N MET A 343 -6.25 -25.40 -21.61
CA MET A 343 -6.38 -25.42 -20.15
C MET A 343 -5.10 -25.88 -19.47
N HIS A 344 -4.34 -26.77 -20.15
CA HIS A 344 -3.05 -27.23 -19.65
C HIS A 344 -2.02 -26.09 -19.64
N GLU A 345 -1.87 -25.41 -20.76
CA GLU A 345 -0.98 -24.26 -20.88
C GLU A 345 -1.36 -23.14 -19.91
N ASP A 346 -2.65 -22.81 -19.81
CA ASP A 346 -3.16 -21.79 -18.90
C ASP A 346 -2.90 -22.14 -17.41
N ALA A 347 -2.96 -23.44 -17.04
CA ALA A 347 -2.71 -23.89 -15.68
C ALA A 347 -1.22 -24.00 -15.30
N GLU A 348 -0.34 -24.23 -16.28
CA GLU A 348 1.12 -24.30 -16.03
C GLU A 348 1.77 -22.93 -16.15
N LEU A 349 1.38 -22.12 -17.14
CA LEU A 349 1.99 -20.85 -17.49
C LEU A 349 1.19 -19.65 -16.97
N GLY A 350 -0.10 -19.83 -16.68
CA GLY A 350 -0.96 -18.74 -16.17
C GLY A 350 -1.00 -17.54 -17.10
N VAL A 351 -0.75 -16.36 -16.54
CA VAL A 351 -0.75 -15.09 -17.29
C VAL A 351 0.31 -15.09 -18.40
N ALA A 352 1.42 -15.82 -18.25
CA ALA A 352 2.45 -15.94 -19.27
C ALA A 352 1.93 -16.58 -20.57
N ALA A 353 0.97 -17.53 -20.51
CA ALA A 353 0.35 -18.14 -21.69
C ALA A 353 -0.41 -17.12 -22.54
N HIS A 354 -1.12 -16.21 -21.92
CA HIS A 354 -1.87 -15.15 -22.60
C HIS A 354 -0.97 -14.15 -23.34
N TRP A 355 0.27 -13.98 -22.88
CA TRP A 355 1.23 -13.08 -23.51
C TRP A 355 1.84 -13.67 -24.77
N LYS A 356 2.15 -14.96 -24.77
CA LYS A 356 2.67 -15.68 -25.94
C LYS A 356 1.75 -15.57 -27.17
N TYR A 357 0.43 -15.52 -26.94
CA TYR A 357 -0.56 -15.40 -28.04
C TYR A 357 -0.59 -13.98 -28.63
N LYS A 358 -0.10 -12.94 -27.92
CA LYS A 358 -0.19 -11.53 -28.30
C LYS A 358 1.02 -10.96 -29.01
N GLU A 359 2.18 -11.62 -29.00
CA GLU A 359 3.37 -11.18 -29.78
C GLU A 359 3.14 -11.13 -31.30
N GLY A 360 2.09 -11.77 -31.80
CA GLY A 360 1.66 -11.72 -33.20
C GLY A 360 0.73 -10.57 -33.58
N THR A 361 0.22 -9.78 -32.62
CA THR A 361 -0.72 -8.68 -32.89
C THR A 361 -0.24 -7.40 -32.26
N VAL A 362 -0.12 -6.36 -33.10
CA VAL A 362 0.38 -5.00 -32.85
C VAL A 362 0.04 -4.49 -31.43
N ALA A 363 1.07 -4.11 -30.69
CA ALA A 363 0.97 -3.43 -29.40
C ALA A 363 0.15 -2.14 -29.56
N GLY A 364 -1.06 -2.09 -28.97
CA GLY A 364 -1.89 -0.89 -28.96
C GLY A 364 -3.40 -1.09 -29.12
N GLY A 365 -3.89 -2.32 -29.27
CA GLY A 365 -5.32 -2.59 -29.44
C GLY A 365 -6.10 -2.75 -28.10
N ARG A 366 -7.42 -2.59 -28.18
CA ARG A 366 -8.42 -2.77 -27.09
C ARG A 366 -8.20 -4.02 -26.20
N THR A 367 -7.65 -5.09 -26.77
CA THR A 367 -7.35 -6.36 -26.11
C THR A 367 -6.20 -6.31 -25.09
N GLY A 368 -5.24 -5.40 -25.26
CA GLY A 368 -4.16 -5.18 -24.27
C GLY A 368 -4.67 -4.55 -22.98
N TYR A 369 -5.61 -3.64 -23.13
CA TYR A 369 -6.24 -2.91 -22.05
C TYR A 369 -7.14 -3.82 -21.18
N GLU A 370 -8.03 -4.61 -21.80
CA GLU A 370 -8.90 -5.55 -21.07
C GLU A 370 -8.08 -6.57 -20.27
N GLY A 371 -6.92 -6.97 -20.77
CA GLY A 371 -5.97 -7.83 -20.07
C GLY A 371 -5.39 -7.17 -18.80
N ARG A 372 -5.02 -5.88 -18.87
CA ARG A 372 -4.49 -5.13 -17.70
C ARG A 372 -5.57 -4.92 -16.63
N ILE A 373 -6.81 -4.60 -17.03
CA ILE A 373 -7.94 -4.48 -16.09
C ILE A 373 -8.24 -5.82 -15.42
N ALA A 374 -8.32 -6.90 -16.18
CA ALA A 374 -8.55 -8.23 -15.63
C ALA A 374 -7.44 -8.64 -14.66
N TRP A 375 -6.20 -8.25 -14.95
CA TRP A 375 -5.05 -8.42 -14.10
C TRP A 375 -5.15 -7.61 -12.80
N LEU A 376 -5.46 -6.32 -12.88
CA LEU A 376 -5.65 -5.46 -11.70
C LEU A 376 -6.77 -6.00 -10.79
N ARG A 377 -7.89 -6.44 -11.36
CA ARG A 377 -8.98 -7.07 -10.61
C ARG A 377 -8.54 -8.36 -9.89
N LYS A 378 -7.70 -9.18 -10.52
CA LYS A 378 -7.12 -10.37 -9.88
C LYS A 378 -6.18 -10.00 -8.72
N LEU A 379 -5.41 -8.92 -8.85
CA LEU A 379 -4.52 -8.40 -7.81
C LEU A 379 -5.32 -7.87 -6.61
N ILE A 380 -6.43 -7.19 -6.86
CA ILE A 380 -7.32 -6.67 -5.81
C ILE A 380 -8.06 -7.79 -5.09
N ALA A 381 -8.57 -8.78 -5.82
CA ALA A 381 -9.18 -9.96 -5.23
C ALA A 381 -8.17 -10.79 -4.39
N TRP A 382 -6.86 -10.73 -4.68
CA TRP A 382 -5.80 -11.27 -3.83
C TRP A 382 -5.75 -10.59 -2.46
N GLN A 383 -6.02 -9.30 -2.42
CA GLN A 383 -6.10 -8.52 -1.18
C GLN A 383 -7.20 -9.08 -0.24
N GLU A 384 -8.38 -9.39 -0.75
CA GLU A 384 -9.52 -9.90 0.04
C GLU A 384 -9.26 -11.28 0.67
N GLU A 385 -8.47 -12.15 0.01
CA GLU A 385 -8.14 -13.49 0.53
C GLU A 385 -6.98 -13.51 1.54
N MET A 386 -6.09 -12.51 1.51
CA MET A 386 -5.00 -12.38 2.50
C MET A 386 -5.53 -11.96 3.89
N ALA A 387 -6.80 -11.59 3.99
CA ALA A 387 -7.45 -11.16 5.23
C ALA A 387 -7.53 -12.24 6.32
N ASP A 388 -7.34 -13.49 5.93
CA ASP A 388 -7.46 -14.63 6.87
C ASP A 388 -6.13 -15.04 7.53
N SER A 389 -5.04 -14.28 7.33
CA SER A 389 -3.71 -14.64 7.86
C SER A 389 -2.91 -13.43 8.38
N ASP A 390 -2.81 -13.35 9.70
CA ASP A 390 -1.93 -12.53 10.57
C ASP A 390 -2.13 -10.99 10.64
N ASP A 391 -2.40 -10.52 11.87
CA ASP A 391 -2.73 -9.15 12.31
C ASP A 391 -1.81 -8.01 11.82
N VAL A 392 -0.54 -8.27 11.50
CA VAL A 392 0.44 -7.23 11.10
C VAL A 392 0.29 -6.82 9.63
N LEU A 393 -0.20 -7.74 8.78
CA LEU A 393 -0.43 -7.47 7.36
C LEU A 393 -1.74 -6.71 7.13
N ASP A 394 -2.71 -6.83 8.03
CA ASP A 394 -4.01 -6.14 7.93
C ASP A 394 -3.88 -4.63 8.15
N GLU A 395 -3.01 -4.16 9.03
CA GLU A 395 -2.79 -2.73 9.27
C GLU A 395 -2.08 -2.04 8.09
N VAL A 396 -1.08 -2.69 7.50
CA VAL A 396 -0.40 -2.20 6.29
C VAL A 396 -1.35 -2.21 5.09
N ARG A 397 -2.23 -3.18 5.02
CA ARG A 397 -3.22 -3.37 3.96
C ARG A 397 -4.28 -2.26 3.95
N SER A 398 -4.90 -1.94 5.10
CA SER A 398 -5.91 -0.87 5.18
C SER A 398 -5.33 0.46 4.72
N GLN A 399 -4.07 0.74 5.06
CA GLN A 399 -3.37 1.97 4.66
C GLN A 399 -3.00 2.03 3.16
N VAL A 400 -2.83 0.88 2.49
CA VAL A 400 -2.43 0.85 1.06
C VAL A 400 -3.62 0.96 0.12
N PHE A 401 -4.74 0.33 0.45
CA PHE A 401 -5.86 0.16 -0.48
C PHE A 401 -7.14 0.90 -0.10
N ASP A 402 -7.46 1.02 1.19
CA ASP A 402 -8.71 1.67 1.60
C ASP A 402 -8.72 3.17 1.29
N ASP A 403 -7.54 3.79 1.21
CA ASP A 403 -7.39 5.22 0.93
C ASP A 403 -7.16 5.57 -0.56
N ARG A 404 -7.08 4.58 -1.48
CA ARG A 404 -6.70 4.82 -2.88
C ARG A 404 -7.60 4.11 -3.87
N VAL A 405 -7.75 4.71 -5.07
CA VAL A 405 -8.41 4.12 -6.23
C VAL A 405 -7.47 4.17 -7.44
N TYR A 406 -7.35 3.04 -8.14
CA TYR A 406 -6.52 2.91 -9.34
C TYR A 406 -7.42 2.94 -10.58
N VAL A 407 -7.17 3.92 -11.46
CA VAL A 407 -7.97 4.16 -12.67
C VAL A 407 -7.07 4.25 -13.89
N PHE A 408 -7.64 4.14 -15.09
CA PHE A 408 -6.88 4.08 -16.33
C PHE A 408 -7.09 5.28 -17.23
N THR A 409 -6.04 5.73 -17.89
CA THR A 409 -6.14 6.63 -19.03
C THR A 409 -6.68 5.88 -20.26
N PRO A 410 -7.16 6.56 -21.32
CA PRO A 410 -7.53 5.91 -22.57
C PRO A 410 -6.39 5.18 -23.27
N LYS A 411 -5.14 5.51 -22.93
CA LYS A 411 -3.93 4.83 -23.43
C LYS A 411 -3.56 3.58 -22.63
N GLY A 412 -4.22 3.37 -21.47
CA GLY A 412 -3.98 2.24 -20.60
C GLY A 412 -2.95 2.49 -19.49
N ASP A 413 -2.51 3.75 -19.31
CA ASP A 413 -1.63 4.10 -18.18
C ASP A 413 -2.44 4.09 -16.89
N VAL A 414 -1.85 3.62 -15.81
CA VAL A 414 -2.50 3.54 -14.48
C VAL A 414 -2.25 4.83 -13.71
N ILE A 415 -3.31 5.39 -13.15
CA ILE A 415 -3.26 6.57 -12.30
C ILE A 415 -3.80 6.21 -10.93
N ASP A 416 -3.02 6.49 -9.91
CA ASP A 416 -3.42 6.31 -8.53
C ASP A 416 -3.98 7.63 -7.95
N LEU A 417 -5.15 7.55 -7.32
CA LEU A 417 -5.84 8.69 -6.72
C LEU A 417 -6.34 8.31 -5.31
N PRO A 418 -6.56 9.29 -4.41
CA PRO A 418 -7.24 9.02 -3.15
C PRO A 418 -8.64 8.43 -3.38
N ALA A 419 -9.08 7.54 -2.49
CA ALA A 419 -10.44 7.01 -2.50
C ALA A 419 -11.47 8.15 -2.45
N GLY A 420 -12.57 8.02 -3.20
CA GLY A 420 -13.56 9.06 -3.34
C GLY A 420 -13.19 10.20 -4.30
N SER A 421 -12.06 10.10 -5.02
CA SER A 421 -11.71 11.05 -6.07
C SER A 421 -12.72 11.05 -7.21
N THR A 422 -12.83 12.18 -7.89
CA THR A 422 -13.78 12.43 -8.96
C THR A 422 -13.09 12.49 -10.34
N PRO A 423 -13.82 12.45 -11.46
CA PRO A 423 -13.25 12.67 -12.79
C PRO A 423 -12.53 14.01 -12.94
N LEU A 424 -12.93 15.01 -12.18
CA LEU A 424 -12.26 16.32 -12.17
C LEU A 424 -10.93 16.25 -11.43
N ASP A 425 -10.85 15.51 -10.30
CA ASP A 425 -9.59 15.21 -9.61
C ASP A 425 -8.60 14.50 -10.55
N PHE A 426 -9.08 13.50 -11.29
CA PHE A 426 -8.29 12.82 -12.30
C PHE A 426 -7.74 13.79 -13.37
N ALA A 427 -8.60 14.67 -13.92
CA ALA A 427 -8.18 15.65 -14.92
C ALA A 427 -7.07 16.57 -14.40
N TYR A 428 -7.18 17.05 -13.15
CA TYR A 428 -6.15 17.86 -12.49
C TYR A 428 -4.91 17.06 -12.08
N HIS A 429 -5.04 15.75 -11.87
CA HIS A 429 -3.91 14.89 -11.60
C HIS A 429 -3.04 14.76 -12.85
N ILE A 430 -3.63 14.49 -14.00
CA ILE A 430 -2.92 14.38 -15.29
C ILE A 430 -2.18 15.68 -15.61
N HIS A 431 -2.89 16.78 -15.74
CA HIS A 431 -2.29 18.09 -16.02
C HIS A 431 -3.22 19.23 -15.63
N SER A 432 -2.65 20.33 -15.11
CA SER A 432 -3.44 21.50 -14.72
C SER A 432 -4.26 22.10 -15.87
N ASP A 433 -3.70 22.17 -17.08
CA ASP A 433 -4.38 22.69 -18.26
C ASP A 433 -5.54 21.80 -18.71
N ILE A 434 -5.41 20.47 -18.59
CA ILE A 434 -6.52 19.53 -18.85
C ILE A 434 -7.63 19.76 -17.83
N GLY A 435 -7.30 19.91 -16.55
CA GLY A 435 -8.25 20.23 -15.51
C GLY A 435 -8.99 21.56 -15.75
N HIS A 436 -8.26 22.63 -16.11
CA HIS A 436 -8.86 23.95 -16.39
C HIS A 436 -9.77 23.96 -17.61
N ARG A 437 -9.54 23.07 -18.58
CA ARG A 437 -10.34 22.94 -19.80
C ARG A 437 -11.39 21.83 -19.74
N CYS A 438 -11.50 21.13 -18.62
CA CYS A 438 -12.42 20.02 -18.45
C CYS A 438 -13.88 20.49 -18.49
N ILE A 439 -14.70 19.87 -19.35
CA ILE A 439 -16.15 20.11 -19.45
C ILE A 439 -16.96 18.85 -19.14
N GLY A 440 -16.32 17.69 -19.02
CA GLY A 440 -16.97 16.43 -18.72
C GLY A 440 -15.98 15.29 -18.77
N ALA A 441 -16.46 14.11 -18.43
CA ALA A 441 -15.69 12.88 -18.54
C ALA A 441 -16.57 11.71 -19.00
N LYS A 442 -15.93 10.70 -19.61
CA LYS A 442 -16.56 9.43 -19.96
C LYS A 442 -15.86 8.31 -19.23
N ILE A 443 -16.64 7.36 -18.76
CA ILE A 443 -16.16 6.10 -18.17
C ILE A 443 -16.77 4.95 -18.95
N GLY A 444 -15.93 4.06 -19.50
CA GLY A 444 -16.42 2.97 -20.34
C GLY A 444 -17.24 3.45 -21.56
N GLY A 445 -16.95 4.65 -22.10
CA GLY A 445 -17.66 5.26 -23.22
C GLY A 445 -18.96 6.01 -22.85
N ARG A 446 -19.38 6.00 -21.57
CA ARG A 446 -20.59 6.71 -21.08
C ARG A 446 -20.20 8.01 -20.38
N ILE A 447 -20.91 9.09 -20.64
CA ILE A 447 -20.72 10.38 -19.95
C ILE A 447 -21.15 10.24 -18.49
N VAL A 448 -20.31 10.67 -17.56
CA VAL A 448 -20.55 10.66 -16.12
C VAL A 448 -20.54 12.09 -15.55
N PRO A 449 -21.31 12.37 -14.47
CA PRO A 449 -21.26 13.66 -13.78
C PRO A 449 -19.91 13.86 -13.07
N PHE A 450 -19.51 15.09 -12.82
CA PHE A 450 -18.27 15.38 -12.04
C PHE A 450 -18.31 14.90 -10.59
N THR A 451 -19.50 14.65 -10.05
CA THR A 451 -19.68 14.11 -8.70
C THR A 451 -19.56 12.57 -8.63
N TYR A 452 -19.33 11.92 -9.78
CA TYR A 452 -19.10 10.48 -9.81
C TYR A 452 -17.83 10.15 -9.01
N GLN A 453 -17.94 9.24 -8.07
CA GLN A 453 -16.80 8.71 -7.34
C GLN A 453 -16.17 7.61 -8.16
N LEU A 454 -14.90 7.81 -8.52
CA LEU A 454 -14.13 6.87 -9.32
C LEU A 454 -14.00 5.53 -8.63
N GLN A 455 -14.21 4.47 -9.39
CA GLN A 455 -14.10 3.10 -8.92
C GLN A 455 -12.85 2.44 -9.46
N MET A 456 -12.40 1.42 -8.77
CA MET A 456 -11.25 0.61 -9.15
C MET A 456 -11.42 0.04 -10.57
N GLY A 457 -10.45 0.31 -11.44
CA GLY A 457 -10.47 -0.17 -12.82
C GLY A 457 -11.25 0.69 -13.82
N ASP A 458 -11.77 1.85 -13.41
CA ASP A 458 -12.44 2.78 -14.33
C ASP A 458 -11.49 3.30 -15.39
N GLN A 459 -11.91 3.29 -16.66
CA GLN A 459 -11.20 3.97 -17.74
C GLN A 459 -11.81 5.33 -17.98
N ILE A 460 -11.02 6.40 -17.81
CA ILE A 460 -11.49 7.77 -17.82
C ILE A 460 -10.98 8.49 -19.04
N GLU A 461 -11.90 8.96 -19.87
CA GLU A 461 -11.65 9.89 -20.98
C GLU A 461 -12.13 11.29 -20.59
N VAL A 462 -11.21 12.25 -20.44
CA VAL A 462 -11.55 13.64 -20.09
C VAL A 462 -11.95 14.39 -21.35
N ILE A 463 -13.13 15.01 -21.33
CA ILE A 463 -13.62 15.87 -22.40
C ILE A 463 -13.17 17.31 -22.11
N THR A 464 -12.42 17.91 -23.01
CA THR A 464 -11.87 19.25 -22.84
C THR A 464 -12.37 20.22 -23.90
N GLN A 465 -12.49 21.48 -23.53
CA GLN A 465 -12.74 22.61 -24.45
C GLN A 465 -11.44 23.34 -24.84
N LYS A 466 -11.52 24.20 -25.87
CA LYS A 466 -10.31 24.90 -26.37
C LYS A 466 -9.74 25.92 -25.38
N GLN A 467 -10.62 26.63 -24.66
CA GLN A 467 -10.22 27.67 -23.71
C GLN A 467 -10.39 27.17 -22.27
N PRO A 468 -9.48 27.48 -21.34
CA PRO A 468 -9.64 27.15 -19.94
C PRO A 468 -10.77 27.98 -19.33
N ASN A 469 -11.72 27.31 -18.66
CA ASN A 469 -12.86 27.96 -18.01
C ASN A 469 -13.35 27.16 -16.79
N PRO A 470 -12.53 27.05 -15.71
CA PRO A 470 -12.95 26.38 -14.49
C PRO A 470 -14.08 27.16 -13.80
N SER A 471 -15.03 26.45 -13.17
CA SER A 471 -16.08 27.05 -12.37
C SER A 471 -15.64 27.27 -10.93
N ARG A 472 -16.09 28.38 -10.30
CA ARG A 472 -15.91 28.61 -8.85
C ARG A 472 -16.68 27.60 -8.00
N ASP A 473 -17.79 27.05 -8.53
CA ASP A 473 -18.57 26.00 -7.86
C ASP A 473 -17.76 24.74 -7.60
N TRP A 474 -16.70 24.47 -8.38
CA TRP A 474 -15.80 23.34 -8.15
C TRP A 474 -15.05 23.40 -6.83
N LEU A 475 -14.90 24.61 -6.27
CA LEU A 475 -14.27 24.81 -4.95
C LEU A 475 -15.24 24.61 -3.78
N ASN A 476 -16.55 24.52 -4.03
CA ASN A 476 -17.54 24.32 -2.99
C ASN A 476 -17.54 22.87 -2.51
N PRO A 477 -17.15 22.58 -1.24
CA PRO A 477 -17.06 21.22 -0.72
C PRO A 477 -18.41 20.49 -0.73
N ASN A 478 -19.52 21.22 -0.59
CA ASN A 478 -20.87 20.64 -0.51
C ASN A 478 -21.36 20.09 -1.86
N LEU A 479 -20.77 20.53 -2.97
CA LEU A 479 -21.13 20.05 -4.29
C LEU A 479 -20.34 18.82 -4.75
N GLY A 480 -19.24 18.48 -4.07
CA GLY A 480 -18.49 17.25 -4.29
C GLY A 480 -17.82 17.12 -5.66
N TYR A 481 -17.54 18.23 -6.36
CA TYR A 481 -16.88 18.20 -7.67
C TYR A 481 -15.40 17.88 -7.59
N ILE A 482 -14.73 18.32 -6.53
CA ILE A 482 -13.31 18.08 -6.25
C ILE A 482 -13.12 17.70 -4.80
N THR A 483 -12.43 16.59 -4.58
CA THR A 483 -12.16 16.07 -3.24
C THR A 483 -10.70 16.27 -2.83
N THR A 484 -9.76 16.29 -3.80
CA THR A 484 -8.33 16.41 -3.52
C THR A 484 -7.89 17.83 -3.20
N SER A 485 -6.99 17.98 -2.21
CA SER A 485 -6.36 19.28 -1.88
C SER A 485 -5.52 19.83 -3.03
N ARG A 486 -4.88 18.95 -3.80
CA ARG A 486 -4.06 19.29 -4.97
C ARG A 486 -4.92 19.92 -6.09
N GLY A 487 -6.07 19.33 -6.38
CA GLY A 487 -7.01 19.86 -7.37
C GLY A 487 -7.55 21.24 -6.97
N ARG A 488 -8.00 21.39 -5.72
CA ARG A 488 -8.47 22.68 -5.16
C ARG A 488 -7.40 23.77 -5.25
N SER A 489 -6.18 23.46 -4.88
CA SER A 489 -5.05 24.42 -4.94
C SER A 489 -4.77 24.89 -6.36
N LYS A 490 -4.84 23.99 -7.36
CA LYS A 490 -4.64 24.34 -8.77
C LYS A 490 -5.74 25.26 -9.30
N ILE A 491 -7.02 25.00 -8.94
CA ILE A 491 -8.16 25.88 -9.29
C ILE A 491 -8.02 27.24 -8.61
N HIS A 492 -7.70 27.26 -7.33
CA HIS A 492 -7.53 28.50 -6.57
C HIS A 492 -6.42 29.38 -7.17
N ASN A 493 -5.29 28.75 -7.54
CA ASN A 493 -4.18 29.45 -8.21
C ASN A 493 -4.58 30.00 -9.59
N TRP A 494 -5.44 29.29 -10.34
CA TRP A 494 -5.95 29.79 -11.62
C TRP A 494 -6.79 31.04 -11.44
N PHE A 495 -7.78 31.05 -10.52
CA PHE A 495 -8.60 32.22 -10.24
C PHE A 495 -7.76 33.39 -9.71
N ARG A 496 -6.79 33.11 -8.84
CA ARG A 496 -5.86 34.13 -8.33
C ARG A 496 -5.06 34.80 -9.45
N LYS A 497 -4.64 34.06 -10.46
CA LYS A 497 -3.95 34.62 -11.63
C LYS A 497 -4.89 35.40 -12.55
N GLN A 498 -6.11 34.93 -12.75
CA GLN A 498 -7.11 35.57 -13.62
C GLN A 498 -7.62 36.88 -13.05
N ASP A 499 -7.86 36.93 -11.75
CA ASP A 499 -8.33 38.11 -11.04
C ASP A 499 -7.21 39.04 -10.60
N ARG A 500 -5.96 38.82 -11.05
CA ARG A 500 -4.76 39.54 -10.58
C ARG A 500 -4.91 41.04 -10.70
N ASP A 501 -5.38 41.53 -11.85
CA ASP A 501 -5.54 42.98 -12.09
C ASP A 501 -6.64 43.58 -11.21
N LYS A 502 -7.73 42.86 -10.98
CA LYS A 502 -8.80 43.27 -10.06
C LYS A 502 -8.31 43.28 -8.62
N ASN A 503 -7.55 42.26 -8.23
CA ASN A 503 -6.99 42.15 -6.91
C ASN A 503 -5.91 43.23 -6.65
N ILE A 504 -5.11 43.62 -7.65
CA ILE A 504 -4.19 44.74 -7.56
C ILE A 504 -4.97 46.07 -7.31
N LEU A 505 -6.03 46.31 -8.03
CA LEU A 505 -6.85 47.50 -7.83
C LEU A 505 -7.51 47.53 -6.46
N ALA A 506 -8.13 46.44 -6.04
CA ALA A 506 -8.75 46.29 -4.73
C ALA A 506 -7.70 46.40 -3.59
N GLY A 507 -6.57 45.74 -3.73
CA GLY A 507 -5.47 45.78 -2.75
C GLY A 507 -4.85 47.15 -2.65
N ARG A 508 -4.77 47.92 -3.75
CA ARG A 508 -4.29 49.29 -3.74
C ARG A 508 -5.22 50.18 -2.96
N GLN A 509 -6.54 50.08 -3.21
CA GLN A 509 -7.54 50.87 -2.49
C GLN A 509 -7.46 50.57 -0.95
N ILE A 510 -7.45 49.30 -0.58
CA ILE A 510 -7.32 48.86 0.82
C ILE A 510 -6.03 49.37 1.47
N LEU A 511 -4.89 49.26 0.76
CA LEU A 511 -3.60 49.74 1.28
C LEU A 511 -3.54 51.24 1.40
N ASP A 512 -4.04 52.00 0.40
CA ASP A 512 -4.05 53.46 0.40
C ASP A 512 -4.93 54.01 1.55
N ASP A 513 -6.14 53.42 1.78
CA ASP A 513 -7.02 53.79 2.89
C ASP A 513 -6.35 53.58 4.24
N GLU A 514 -5.65 52.49 4.46
CA GLU A 514 -4.96 52.18 5.72
C GLU A 514 -3.67 53.03 5.92
N LEU A 515 -2.96 53.30 4.85
CA LEU A 515 -1.77 54.16 4.93
C LEU A 515 -2.16 55.60 5.22
N GLU A 516 -3.29 56.11 4.74
CA GLU A 516 -3.82 57.42 5.07
C GLU A 516 -4.20 57.52 6.55
N HIS A 517 -4.85 56.45 7.11
CA HIS A 517 -5.10 56.35 8.55
C HIS A 517 -3.86 56.28 9.43
N LEU A 518 -2.77 55.71 8.92
CA LEU A 518 -1.50 55.60 9.65
C LEU A 518 -0.55 56.78 9.41
N GLY A 519 -0.84 57.66 8.45
CA GLY A 519 0.03 58.80 8.10
C GLY A 519 1.35 58.41 7.42
N ILE A 520 1.40 57.23 6.76
CA ILE A 520 2.58 56.68 6.13
C ILE A 520 2.50 56.84 4.62
N GLY A 521 3.59 57.31 4.00
CA GLY A 521 3.69 57.34 2.56
C GLY A 521 3.91 55.93 1.93
N LEU A 522 3.29 55.64 0.77
CA LEU A 522 3.33 54.37 0.05
C LEU A 522 4.75 53.84 -0.12
N LYS A 523 5.75 54.70 -0.48
CA LYS A 523 7.16 54.29 -0.64
C LYS A 523 7.81 53.80 0.65
N ALA A 524 7.40 54.34 1.81
CA ALA A 524 7.91 53.91 3.10
C ALA A 524 7.31 52.58 3.51
N ALA A 525 6.00 52.38 3.29
CA ALA A 525 5.31 51.14 3.52
C ALA A 525 5.84 50.01 2.60
N GLU A 526 6.08 50.28 1.32
CA GLU A 526 6.66 49.34 0.36
C GLU A 526 7.99 48.75 0.86
N LYS A 527 8.93 49.62 1.33
CA LYS A 527 10.23 49.17 1.85
C LYS A 527 10.12 48.28 3.07
N LEU A 528 9.07 48.41 3.87
CA LEU A 528 8.85 47.61 5.08
C LEU A 528 8.09 46.32 4.79
N LEU A 529 7.10 46.37 3.88
CA LEU A 529 6.19 45.27 3.62
C LEU A 529 6.77 44.24 2.65
N LEU A 530 7.53 44.64 1.60
CA LEU A 530 8.10 43.71 0.62
C LEU A 530 8.98 42.64 1.28
N PRO A 531 9.97 42.98 2.13
CA PRO A 531 10.80 41.99 2.80
C PRO A 531 10.01 41.13 3.83
N ARG A 532 9.00 41.75 4.47
CA ARG A 532 8.22 41.08 5.52
C ARG A 532 7.40 39.94 4.96
N TYR A 533 6.81 40.10 3.76
CA TYR A 533 5.96 39.14 3.12
C TYR A 533 6.67 38.35 2.01
N ASN A 534 7.97 38.58 1.84
CA ASN A 534 8.81 37.89 0.85
C ASN A 534 8.24 37.98 -0.57
N VAL A 535 7.80 39.19 -0.97
CA VAL A 535 7.28 39.52 -2.31
C VAL A 535 8.27 40.44 -3.03
N ASN A 536 8.38 40.25 -4.36
CA ASN A 536 9.40 40.93 -5.15
C ASN A 536 8.94 42.27 -5.75
N SER A 537 7.65 42.56 -5.75
CA SER A 537 7.09 43.76 -6.36
C SER A 537 5.86 44.27 -5.60
N LEU A 538 5.62 45.59 -5.73
CA LEU A 538 4.42 46.24 -5.18
C LEU A 538 3.16 45.61 -5.73
N ASP A 539 3.13 45.27 -7.01
CA ASP A 539 1.95 44.65 -7.64
C ASP A 539 1.65 43.25 -7.06
N GLU A 540 2.68 42.48 -6.71
CA GLU A 540 2.51 41.21 -5.99
C GLU A 540 1.96 41.40 -4.57
N LEU A 541 2.45 42.42 -3.87
CA LEU A 541 1.94 42.77 -2.56
C LEU A 541 0.48 43.19 -2.62
N LEU A 542 0.13 44.07 -3.56
CA LEU A 542 -1.24 44.54 -3.77
C LEU A 542 -2.18 43.41 -4.19
N ALA A 543 -1.73 42.51 -5.08
CA ALA A 543 -2.50 41.34 -5.46
C ALA A 543 -2.77 40.41 -4.28
N ALA A 544 -1.78 40.23 -3.38
CA ALA A 544 -1.90 39.41 -2.18
C ALA A 544 -2.84 40.04 -1.13
N ILE A 545 -2.82 41.35 -0.98
CA ILE A 545 -3.75 42.11 -0.11
C ILE A 545 -5.18 42.01 -0.64
N GLY A 546 -5.40 42.33 -1.93
CA GLY A 546 -6.73 42.28 -2.56
C GLY A 546 -7.28 40.87 -2.74
N GLY A 547 -6.41 39.85 -2.81
CA GLY A 547 -6.78 38.43 -2.82
C GLY A 547 -7.08 37.86 -1.43
N GLY A 548 -6.76 38.61 -0.34
CA GLY A 548 -6.96 38.17 1.03
C GLY A 548 -5.86 37.24 1.57
N ASP A 549 -4.79 37.01 0.82
CA ASP A 549 -3.64 36.20 1.24
C ASP A 549 -2.86 36.84 2.41
N ILE A 550 -2.87 38.18 2.46
CA ILE A 550 -2.33 38.97 3.55
C ILE A 550 -3.47 39.53 4.40
N ARG A 551 -3.50 39.18 5.68
CA ARG A 551 -4.52 39.68 6.62
C ARG A 551 -4.25 41.13 6.97
N LEU A 552 -5.21 42.02 6.70
CA LEU A 552 -5.13 43.46 6.93
C LEU A 552 -4.65 43.80 8.34
N ASN A 553 -5.28 43.19 9.35
CA ASN A 553 -4.94 43.45 10.76
C ASN A 553 -3.48 43.11 11.10
N GLN A 554 -2.87 42.10 10.49
CA GLN A 554 -1.48 41.73 10.71
C GLN A 554 -0.54 42.75 10.07
N MET A 555 -0.90 43.26 8.89
CA MET A 555 -0.16 44.26 8.16
C MET A 555 -0.18 45.59 8.92
N VAL A 556 -1.36 46.04 9.35
CA VAL A 556 -1.55 47.30 10.11
C VAL A 556 -0.76 47.27 11.43
N ASN A 557 -0.90 46.19 12.20
CA ASN A 557 -0.17 46.01 13.46
C ASN A 557 1.36 46.03 13.26
N PHE A 558 1.84 45.41 12.16
CA PHE A 558 3.25 45.44 11.83
C PHE A 558 3.70 46.86 11.50
N LEU A 559 3.00 47.62 10.64
CA LEU A 559 3.30 48.99 10.31
C LEU A 559 3.29 49.88 11.55
N GLN A 560 2.28 49.74 12.43
CA GLN A 560 2.22 50.46 13.69
C GLN A 560 3.41 50.17 14.64
N SER A 561 3.86 48.91 14.68
CA SER A 561 5.02 48.53 15.50
C SER A 561 6.33 49.14 15.02
N GLN A 562 6.46 49.39 13.71
CA GLN A 562 7.62 50.01 13.10
C GLN A 562 7.61 51.53 13.27
N LEU A 563 6.44 52.14 13.42
CA LEU A 563 6.28 53.59 13.66
C LEU A 563 6.53 54.03 15.11
N LYS A 564 6.28 53.13 16.06
CA LYS A 564 6.64 53.37 17.47
C LYS A 564 8.15 53.24 17.61
N GLN A 565 8.91 54.27 17.21
CA GLN A 565 10.29 54.40 17.67
C GLN A 565 10.25 54.65 19.18
N PRO A 566 10.92 53.84 20.02
CA PRO A 566 11.00 54.09 21.45
C PRO A 566 11.74 55.42 21.65
N SER A 567 11.22 56.27 22.56
CA SER A 567 11.86 57.51 22.95
C SER A 567 13.27 57.22 23.52
N ALA A 568 14.18 58.23 23.46
CA ALA A 568 15.54 58.03 23.94
C ALA A 568 15.59 57.55 25.40
N GLU A 569 14.61 57.91 26.23
CA GLU A 569 14.46 57.44 27.61
C GLU A 569 14.02 55.96 27.72
N GLU A 570 13.28 55.46 26.74
CA GLU A 570 12.91 54.02 26.68
C GLU A 570 14.07 53.16 26.17
N GLN A 571 14.91 53.70 25.26
CA GLN A 571 16.13 53.04 24.80
C GLN A 571 17.17 52.93 25.92
N ASP A 572 17.33 53.95 26.76
CA ASP A 572 18.19 53.91 27.92
C ASP A 572 17.70 52.95 29.01
N ARG A 573 16.38 52.85 29.24
CA ARG A 573 15.78 51.87 30.16
C ARG A 573 15.94 50.42 29.65
N GLU A 574 15.83 50.19 28.37
CA GLU A 574 16.02 48.89 27.75
C GLU A 574 17.50 48.48 27.78
N ALA A 575 18.42 49.43 27.51
CA ALA A 575 19.88 49.24 27.65
C ALA A 575 20.31 48.96 29.10
N LEU A 576 19.70 49.62 30.08
CA LEU A 576 19.92 49.35 31.51
C LEU A 576 19.38 47.95 31.92
N ARG A 577 18.22 47.54 31.40
CA ARG A 577 17.68 46.19 31.62
C ARG A 577 18.57 45.11 31.02
N GLN A 578 19.14 45.34 29.82
CA GLN A 578 20.04 44.39 29.17
C GLN A 578 21.39 44.26 29.87
N LEU A 579 21.88 45.35 30.50
CA LEU A 579 23.12 45.35 31.29
C LEU A 579 22.97 44.65 32.65
N THR A 580 21.76 44.66 33.23
CA THR A 580 21.47 43.97 34.49
C THR A 580 21.13 42.48 34.29
N GLN A 581 20.89 42.01 33.06
CA GLN A 581 20.58 40.61 32.76
C GLN A 581 21.79 39.76 32.31
N LYS A 582 23.02 40.33 32.27
CA LYS A 582 24.24 39.58 31.87
C LYS A 582 24.96 38.91 33.03
N SER A 583 24.26 38.10 33.82
CA SER A 583 24.91 37.15 34.75
C SER A 583 24.06 35.94 35.06
N GLN A 584 23.65 35.23 34.01
CA GLN A 584 23.22 33.82 34.13
C GLN A 584 23.67 33.04 32.88
N PRO A 585 24.21 31.84 33.04
CA PRO A 585 24.66 31.01 31.92
C PRO A 585 23.46 30.57 31.07
N PRO A 586 23.63 30.29 29.75
CA PRO A 586 22.55 30.03 28.84
C PRO A 586 21.89 28.70 29.16
N ALA A 587 20.65 28.79 29.62
CA ALA A 587 19.77 27.62 29.71
C ALA A 587 19.30 27.26 28.31
N THR A 588 19.56 26.02 27.92
CA THR A 588 19.01 25.35 26.73
C THR A 588 17.51 25.50 26.69
N ARG A 589 16.99 26.09 25.62
CA ARG A 589 15.54 26.19 25.35
C ARG A 589 14.97 24.82 25.10
N SER A 590 14.33 24.21 26.13
CA SER A 590 13.32 23.18 25.94
C SER A 590 11.96 23.88 25.79
N LYS A 591 11.25 23.59 24.73
CA LYS A 591 9.86 23.98 24.53
C LYS A 591 8.98 23.26 25.54
N ASP A 592 8.00 23.98 26.12
CA ASP A 592 6.92 23.49 26.96
C ASP A 592 7.28 23.00 28.38
N ASN A 593 7.47 23.89 29.34
CA ASN A 593 7.52 23.49 30.75
C ASN A 593 7.08 24.58 31.71
N GLY A 594 5.85 25.12 31.58
CA GLY A 594 5.34 26.14 32.48
C GLY A 594 3.98 25.83 33.14
N ARG A 595 3.41 24.62 32.92
CA ARG A 595 2.00 24.36 33.25
C ARG A 595 1.74 23.70 34.60
N VAL A 596 2.62 22.85 35.08
CA VAL A 596 2.49 22.11 36.35
C VAL A 596 3.83 22.04 37.06
N VAL A 597 3.83 22.32 38.36
CA VAL A 597 4.99 22.18 39.25
C VAL A 597 4.82 20.92 40.09
N VAL A 598 5.80 20.02 40.03
CA VAL A 598 5.79 18.78 40.83
C VAL A 598 6.85 18.89 41.92
N GLU A 599 6.46 18.77 43.18
CA GLU A 599 7.35 18.88 44.32
C GLU A 599 8.35 17.70 44.38
N GLY A 600 9.64 18.03 44.53
CA GLY A 600 10.71 17.05 44.75
C GLY A 600 11.30 16.40 43.50
N VAL A 601 10.82 16.73 42.29
CA VAL A 601 11.28 16.09 41.04
C VAL A 601 11.58 17.15 39.98
N GLY A 602 12.85 17.59 39.90
CA GLY A 602 13.27 18.57 38.92
C GLY A 602 13.28 18.00 37.50
N ASN A 603 12.63 18.68 36.56
CA ASN A 603 12.75 18.53 35.09
C ASN A 603 12.33 17.18 34.45
N LEU A 604 11.44 16.40 35.08
CA LEU A 604 10.81 15.26 34.39
C LEU A 604 9.68 15.72 33.47
N MET A 605 9.59 15.11 32.29
CA MET A 605 8.48 15.34 31.36
C MET A 605 7.16 14.94 32.04
N HIS A 606 6.16 15.83 32.00
CA HIS A 606 4.81 15.55 32.50
C HIS A 606 3.79 15.66 31.39
N HIS A 607 2.69 14.91 31.50
CA HIS A 607 1.57 14.95 30.58
C HIS A 607 0.25 14.86 31.34
N ILE A 608 -0.77 15.51 30.80
CA ILE A 608 -2.12 15.50 31.33
C ILE A 608 -2.77 14.12 31.08
N ALA A 609 -3.30 13.51 32.12
CA ALA A 609 -3.98 12.22 32.02
C ALA A 609 -5.28 12.33 31.23
N ARG A 610 -5.47 11.42 30.25
CA ARG A 610 -6.66 11.42 29.39
C ARG A 610 -7.94 10.98 30.12
N CYS A 611 -7.83 10.16 31.17
CA CYS A 611 -8.96 9.63 31.93
C CYS A 611 -9.75 10.70 32.68
N CYS A 612 -9.12 11.77 33.16
CA CYS A 612 -9.76 12.81 33.96
C CYS A 612 -9.54 14.24 33.46
N GLN A 613 -8.64 14.45 32.51
CA GLN A 613 -8.35 15.71 31.80
C GLN A 613 -8.32 16.93 32.76
N PRO A 614 -7.41 16.99 33.76
CA PRO A 614 -7.37 18.08 34.73
C PRO A 614 -7.19 19.44 34.07
N ILE A 615 -7.84 20.47 34.58
CA ILE A 615 -7.74 21.87 34.16
C ILE A 615 -7.30 22.76 35.34
N PRO A 616 -6.73 23.96 35.08
CA PRO A 616 -6.36 24.88 36.14
C PRO A 616 -7.53 25.20 37.08
N GLY A 617 -7.31 24.96 38.37
CA GLY A 617 -8.29 25.05 39.42
C GLY A 617 -8.77 23.70 39.96
N ASP A 618 -8.54 22.58 39.26
CA ASP A 618 -8.71 21.24 39.81
C ASP A 618 -7.56 20.94 40.81
N GLU A 619 -7.84 20.19 41.87
CA GLU A 619 -6.79 19.59 42.70
C GLU A 619 -6.15 18.46 41.90
N ILE A 620 -4.81 18.45 41.79
CA ILE A 620 -4.07 17.53 40.95
C ILE A 620 -3.04 16.72 41.73
N THR A 621 -2.77 15.51 41.22
CA THR A 621 -1.76 14.60 41.76
C THR A 621 -1.00 13.97 40.59
N GLY A 622 0.32 13.86 40.74
CA GLY A 622 1.19 13.21 39.73
C GLY A 622 1.36 11.73 40.04
N PHE A 623 1.46 10.92 38.97
CA PHE A 623 1.83 9.51 39.05
C PHE A 623 3.03 9.25 38.14
N ILE A 624 4.12 8.71 38.69
CA ILE A 624 5.35 8.39 37.95
C ILE A 624 5.13 7.14 37.09
N THR A 625 5.11 7.31 35.77
CA THR A 625 4.95 6.23 34.81
C THR A 625 6.30 5.62 34.42
N ARG A 626 6.33 4.34 34.03
CA ARG A 626 7.57 3.70 33.52
C ARG A 626 7.83 4.16 32.08
N GLY A 627 8.86 5.00 31.90
CA GLY A 627 9.35 5.41 30.58
C GLY A 627 8.64 6.60 29.90
N ARG A 628 7.51 7.15 30.49
CA ARG A 628 6.74 8.27 29.90
C ARG A 628 6.69 9.53 30.77
N GLY A 629 7.47 9.60 31.85
CA GLY A 629 7.45 10.71 32.76
C GLY A 629 6.28 10.67 33.77
N ILE A 630 5.77 11.83 34.20
CA ILE A 630 4.74 11.96 35.22
C ILE A 630 3.39 12.20 34.55
N SER A 631 2.39 11.35 34.84
CA SER A 631 1.01 11.56 34.44
C SER A 631 0.27 12.36 35.50
N ILE A 632 -0.31 13.52 35.12
CA ILE A 632 -1.02 14.40 36.01
C ILE A 632 -2.52 14.06 35.99
N HIS A 633 -3.02 13.64 37.10
CA HIS A 633 -4.44 13.27 37.32
C HIS A 633 -5.12 14.29 38.24
N ARG A 634 -6.46 14.35 38.20
CA ARG A 634 -7.25 14.98 39.25
C ARG A 634 -7.16 14.13 40.53
N ALA A 635 -7.18 14.79 41.68
CA ALA A 635 -7.09 14.11 42.97
C ALA A 635 -8.27 13.12 43.23
N ASP A 636 -9.44 13.38 42.61
CA ASP A 636 -10.68 12.58 42.72
C ASP A 636 -10.84 11.58 41.52
N CYS A 637 -9.79 11.24 40.81
CA CYS A 637 -9.85 10.33 39.67
C CYS A 637 -9.91 8.87 40.13
N GLU A 638 -10.94 8.11 39.72
CA GLU A 638 -11.11 6.68 40.07
C GLU A 638 -9.88 5.84 39.65
N GLN A 639 -9.31 6.10 38.48
CA GLN A 639 -8.09 5.39 38.04
C GLN A 639 -6.88 5.73 38.91
N LEU A 640 -6.81 6.92 39.49
CA LEU A 640 -5.75 7.29 40.41
C LEU A 640 -5.87 6.54 41.75
N ASP A 641 -7.05 6.25 42.22
CA ASP A 641 -7.27 5.47 43.42
C ASP A 641 -6.79 4.02 43.28
N ASP A 642 -7.01 3.42 42.09
CA ASP A 642 -6.47 2.11 41.77
C ASP A 642 -4.94 2.13 41.72
N LEU A 643 -4.35 3.17 41.10
CA LEU A 643 -2.89 3.35 41.01
C LEU A 643 -2.26 3.62 42.38
N ARG A 644 -2.98 4.38 43.27
CA ARG A 644 -2.57 4.64 44.63
C ARG A 644 -2.57 3.36 45.51
N SER A 645 -3.51 2.49 45.26
CA SER A 645 -3.61 1.20 45.98
C SER A 645 -2.52 0.22 45.53
N ASN A 646 -2.12 0.22 44.23
CA ASN A 646 -1.16 -0.72 43.67
C ASN A 646 0.29 -0.28 43.77
N ALA A 647 0.58 1.04 43.81
CA ALA A 647 1.96 1.58 43.78
C ALA A 647 2.00 2.97 44.48
N PRO A 648 1.77 3.05 45.81
CA PRO A 648 1.70 4.31 46.56
C PRO A 648 3.01 5.12 46.51
N GLU A 649 4.14 4.47 46.38
CA GLU A 649 5.47 5.10 46.28
C GLU A 649 5.71 5.88 44.97
N ARG A 650 4.82 5.79 44.02
CA ARG A 650 4.90 6.47 42.70
C ARG A 650 3.98 7.68 42.62
N ILE A 651 3.28 7.99 43.67
CA ILE A 651 2.42 9.17 43.81
C ILE A 651 3.31 10.36 44.20
N VAL A 652 3.14 11.50 43.54
CA VAL A 652 3.85 12.75 43.82
C VAL A 652 2.87 13.90 43.85
N GLU A 653 3.14 14.87 44.74
CA GLU A 653 2.30 16.09 44.82
C GLU A 653 2.57 16.97 43.59
N ALA A 654 1.50 17.50 43.01
CA ALA A 654 1.53 18.36 41.88
C ALA A 654 0.65 19.58 42.09
N VAL A 655 1.11 20.76 41.68
CA VAL A 655 0.36 22.00 41.76
C VAL A 655 0.40 22.74 40.42
N TRP A 656 -0.63 23.52 40.13
CA TRP A 656 -0.64 24.35 38.94
C TRP A 656 0.34 25.52 39.06
N GLY A 657 1.11 25.76 37.97
CA GLY A 657 2.01 26.93 37.91
C GLY A 657 1.25 28.24 37.64
N GLU A 658 1.88 29.37 37.94
CA GLU A 658 1.26 30.72 37.93
C GLU A 658 0.89 31.27 36.52
N SER A 659 1.23 30.65 35.41
CA SER A 659 0.99 31.17 34.06
C SER A 659 -0.09 30.35 33.29
N TYR A 660 -1.27 30.92 33.11
CA TYR A 660 -2.42 30.34 32.43
C TYR A 660 -2.59 30.95 31.01
N SER A 661 -1.74 30.65 30.07
CA SER A 661 -1.81 31.28 28.71
C SER A 661 -2.36 30.38 27.60
N SER A 662 -2.75 29.13 27.87
CA SER A 662 -3.27 28.21 26.87
C SER A 662 -4.55 27.52 27.32
N GLY A 663 -5.48 27.32 26.41
CA GLY A 663 -6.74 26.59 26.66
C GLY A 663 -6.50 25.10 26.85
N TYR A 664 -7.36 24.46 27.65
CA TYR A 664 -7.36 23.02 27.93
C TYR A 664 -8.59 22.39 27.30
N SER A 665 -8.41 21.31 26.54
CA SER A 665 -9.52 20.56 25.95
C SER A 665 -10.16 19.65 26.98
N LEU A 666 -11.50 19.68 27.07
CA LEU A 666 -12.30 18.76 27.87
C LEU A 666 -13.63 18.46 27.18
N VAL A 667 -14.26 17.35 27.57
CA VAL A 667 -15.55 16.93 27.03
C VAL A 667 -16.65 17.18 28.04
N VAL A 668 -17.71 17.89 27.60
CA VAL A 668 -18.95 18.09 28.36
C VAL A 668 -20.04 17.25 27.70
N ARG A 669 -20.69 16.42 28.49
CA ARG A 669 -21.86 15.64 28.09
C ARG A 669 -23.13 16.34 28.53
N VAL A 670 -24.03 16.58 27.57
CA VAL A 670 -25.38 17.09 27.81
C VAL A 670 -26.41 16.01 27.48
N ILE A 671 -27.26 15.70 28.42
CA ILE A 671 -28.40 14.79 28.26
C ILE A 671 -29.67 15.65 28.30
N ALA A 672 -30.48 15.58 27.27
CA ALA A 672 -31.64 16.40 27.12
C ALA A 672 -32.78 15.65 26.40
N ASN A 673 -34.02 16.12 26.55
CA ASN A 673 -35.13 15.67 25.71
C ASN A 673 -34.88 16.10 24.27
N ASP A 674 -35.01 15.17 23.32
CA ASP A 674 -34.72 15.44 21.90
C ASP A 674 -35.77 16.35 21.30
N ARG A 675 -35.37 17.51 20.81
CA ARG A 675 -36.20 18.48 20.12
C ARG A 675 -35.45 19.25 19.04
N SER A 676 -36.21 19.74 18.09
CA SER A 676 -35.66 20.64 17.07
C SER A 676 -35.12 21.93 17.68
N GLY A 677 -33.91 22.33 17.29
CA GLY A 677 -33.26 23.56 17.77
C GLY A 677 -32.44 23.41 19.06
N LEU A 678 -32.41 22.25 19.72
CA LEU A 678 -31.62 22.01 20.95
C LEU A 678 -30.13 22.34 20.75
N LEU A 679 -29.53 21.85 19.68
CA LEU A 679 -28.10 22.09 19.40
C LEU A 679 -27.82 23.58 19.15
N ARG A 680 -28.75 24.31 18.49
CA ARG A 680 -28.63 25.76 18.28
C ARG A 680 -28.62 26.50 19.61
N ASP A 681 -29.54 26.14 20.54
CA ASP A 681 -29.63 26.80 21.83
C ASP A 681 -28.38 26.58 22.69
N ILE A 682 -27.84 25.35 22.67
CA ILE A 682 -26.57 25.00 23.31
C ILE A 682 -25.41 25.78 22.71
N THR A 683 -25.27 25.82 21.38
CA THR A 683 -24.16 26.52 20.70
C THR A 683 -24.26 28.04 20.92
N THR A 684 -25.46 28.59 21.06
CA THR A 684 -25.66 30.01 21.36
C THR A 684 -25.11 30.36 22.76
N ILE A 685 -25.31 29.49 23.77
CA ILE A 685 -24.74 29.69 25.11
C ILE A 685 -23.20 29.67 25.04
N LEU A 686 -22.63 28.69 24.34
CA LEU A 686 -21.18 28.56 24.23
C LEU A 686 -20.56 29.77 23.50
N ALA A 687 -21.20 30.27 22.45
CA ALA A 687 -20.78 31.47 21.75
C ALA A 687 -20.83 32.73 22.66
N ASN A 688 -21.91 32.87 23.48
CA ASN A 688 -22.05 33.97 24.41
C ASN A 688 -20.99 33.95 25.55
N GLU A 689 -20.55 32.75 25.97
CA GLU A 689 -19.47 32.57 26.93
C GLU A 689 -18.07 32.64 26.27
N LYS A 690 -18.00 32.84 24.97
CA LYS A 690 -16.76 32.88 24.16
C LYS A 690 -15.91 31.62 24.31
N VAL A 691 -16.56 30.48 24.43
CA VAL A 691 -15.92 29.16 24.52
C VAL A 691 -15.72 28.61 23.12
N ASN A 692 -14.50 28.19 22.79
CA ASN A 692 -14.17 27.56 21.52
C ASN A 692 -14.59 26.08 21.56
N VAL A 693 -15.40 25.64 20.61
CA VAL A 693 -15.85 24.25 20.48
C VAL A 693 -14.97 23.56 19.44
N LEU A 694 -14.30 22.48 19.83
CA LEU A 694 -13.38 21.71 19.00
C LEU A 694 -14.09 20.57 18.26
N GLY A 695 -15.12 19.98 18.91
CA GLY A 695 -15.89 18.89 18.32
C GLY A 695 -17.26 18.73 18.97
N VAL A 696 -18.25 18.23 18.22
CA VAL A 696 -19.60 17.92 18.71
C VAL A 696 -20.01 16.55 18.15
N SER A 697 -20.46 15.66 19.04
CA SER A 697 -21.07 14.39 18.68
C SER A 697 -22.46 14.32 19.30
N SER A 698 -23.49 14.07 18.52
CA SER A 698 -24.87 13.97 18.98
C SER A 698 -25.45 12.61 18.63
N ARG A 699 -26.11 11.97 19.60
CA ARG A 699 -26.84 10.71 19.43
C ARG A 699 -28.24 10.87 20.03
N SER A 700 -29.26 10.58 19.20
CA SER A 700 -30.66 10.58 19.66
C SER A 700 -31.18 9.18 19.78
N ASP A 701 -31.73 8.85 20.97
CA ASP A 701 -32.49 7.63 21.19
C ASP A 701 -33.97 7.90 20.94
N THR A 702 -34.45 7.48 19.78
CA THR A 702 -35.86 7.68 19.36
C THR A 702 -36.85 6.92 20.20
N LYS A 703 -36.44 5.88 20.95
CA LYS A 703 -37.33 5.12 21.85
C LYS A 703 -37.55 5.84 23.17
N GLN A 704 -36.52 6.49 23.66
CA GLN A 704 -36.56 7.22 24.95
C GLN A 704 -36.78 8.74 24.75
N GLN A 705 -36.76 9.21 23.50
CA GLN A 705 -36.83 10.65 23.15
C GLN A 705 -35.75 11.48 23.84
N LEU A 706 -34.57 10.87 24.08
CA LEU A 706 -33.41 11.51 24.68
C LEU A 706 -32.30 11.77 23.66
N ALA A 707 -31.73 12.95 23.74
CA ALA A 707 -30.50 13.30 23.00
C ALA A 707 -29.30 13.34 23.95
N THR A 708 -28.24 12.65 23.61
CA THR A 708 -26.95 12.75 24.28
C THR A 708 -26.00 13.49 23.39
N ILE A 709 -25.49 14.63 23.83
CA ILE A 709 -24.59 15.49 23.06
C ILE A 709 -23.26 15.59 23.81
N ASP A 710 -22.20 15.09 23.23
CA ASP A 710 -20.83 15.21 23.70
C ASP A 710 -20.15 16.35 22.96
N MET A 711 -19.65 17.34 23.69
CA MET A 711 -19.00 18.52 23.13
C MET A 711 -17.58 18.64 23.68
N GLU A 712 -16.60 18.56 22.78
CA GLU A 712 -15.23 18.87 23.10
C GLU A 712 -15.01 20.37 22.98
N MET A 713 -14.57 21.01 24.07
CA MET A 713 -14.43 22.45 24.14
C MET A 713 -13.12 22.87 24.81
N GLU A 714 -12.64 24.03 24.44
CA GLU A 714 -11.42 24.62 24.99
C GLU A 714 -11.77 25.56 26.15
N ILE A 715 -11.30 25.23 27.35
CA ILE A 715 -11.60 25.97 28.60
C ILE A 715 -10.27 26.45 29.23
N TYR A 716 -10.28 27.67 29.77
CA TYR A 716 -9.09 28.29 30.39
C TYR A 716 -8.99 28.10 31.88
N ASN A 717 -10.12 27.95 32.60
CA ASN A 717 -10.16 27.72 34.03
C ASN A 717 -11.51 27.13 34.48
N LEU A 718 -11.55 26.64 35.72
CA LEU A 718 -12.72 26.02 36.35
C LEU A 718 -13.94 26.97 36.48
N GLN A 719 -13.70 28.30 36.63
CA GLN A 719 -14.79 29.26 36.76
C GLN A 719 -15.58 29.41 35.44
N VAL A 720 -14.91 29.41 34.31
CA VAL A 720 -15.56 29.44 32.97
C VAL A 720 -16.37 28.17 32.76
N LEU A 721 -15.82 27.02 33.11
CA LEU A 721 -16.53 25.74 33.03
C LEU A 721 -17.80 25.73 33.90
N GLY A 722 -17.68 26.23 35.18
CA GLY A 722 -18.84 26.29 36.08
C GLY A 722 -19.97 27.17 35.54
N ARG A 723 -19.66 28.33 34.93
CA ARG A 723 -20.67 29.19 34.28
C ARG A 723 -21.34 28.52 33.10
N VAL A 724 -20.54 27.86 32.24
CA VAL A 724 -21.07 27.14 31.07
C VAL A 724 -22.02 26.03 31.53
N LEU A 725 -21.60 25.17 32.46
CA LEU A 725 -22.44 24.07 32.98
C LEU A 725 -23.72 24.58 33.65
N ALA A 726 -23.62 25.67 34.44
CA ALA A 726 -24.80 26.27 35.06
C ALA A 726 -25.82 26.79 34.04
N LYS A 727 -25.38 27.44 32.97
CA LYS A 727 -26.25 27.92 31.90
C LYS A 727 -26.81 26.79 31.03
N LEU A 728 -26.06 25.75 30.76
CA LEU A 728 -26.56 24.59 30.04
C LEU A 728 -27.65 23.84 30.86
N ASN A 729 -27.45 23.69 32.17
CA ASN A 729 -28.45 23.08 33.03
C ASN A 729 -29.71 23.93 33.25
N GLN A 730 -29.67 25.24 32.92
CA GLN A 730 -30.83 26.13 32.93
C GLN A 730 -31.65 26.12 31.64
N LEU A 731 -31.13 25.49 30.58
CA LEU A 731 -31.90 25.36 29.34
C LEU A 731 -33.13 24.48 29.55
N PRO A 732 -34.31 24.88 29.03
CA PRO A 732 -35.48 24.02 29.03
C PRO A 732 -35.13 22.74 28.22
N ASP A 733 -35.58 21.60 28.75
CA ASP A 733 -35.37 20.26 28.20
C ASP A 733 -33.99 19.65 28.42
N VAL A 734 -33.00 20.34 28.95
CA VAL A 734 -31.75 19.75 29.45
C VAL A 734 -31.99 19.08 30.78
N ILE A 735 -31.71 17.79 30.87
CA ILE A 735 -31.85 16.96 32.05
C ILE A 735 -30.58 17.05 32.91
N ASP A 736 -29.42 16.94 32.27
CA ASP A 736 -28.12 16.99 32.93
C ASP A 736 -27.05 17.48 31.98
N ALA A 737 -26.22 18.40 32.44
CA ALA A 737 -25.01 18.83 31.74
C ALA A 737 -23.81 18.73 32.68
N ARG A 738 -22.88 17.83 32.35
CA ARG A 738 -21.75 17.54 33.23
C ARG A 738 -20.46 17.33 32.43
N ARG A 739 -19.34 17.56 33.08
CA ARG A 739 -18.03 17.18 32.55
C ARG A 739 -17.96 15.66 32.47
N GLN A 740 -17.60 15.14 31.32
CA GLN A 740 -17.41 13.71 31.12
C GLN A 740 -16.13 13.28 31.85
N GLN A 741 -16.20 12.28 32.68
CA GLN A 741 -15.02 11.54 33.13
C GLN A 741 -14.64 10.60 31.98
N GLY A 742 -13.40 10.66 31.49
CA GLY A 742 -12.95 9.80 30.42
C GLY A 742 -13.01 8.35 30.84
N GLY A 743 -13.71 7.54 30.01
CA GLY A 743 -13.73 6.09 30.16
C GLY A 743 -12.46 5.46 29.60
#